data_e5c316a9ce7900c3a4443debb2e44ae0
#
_entry.id   e5c316a9ce7900c3a4443debb2e44ae0
#
_cell.length_a   1.000
_cell.length_b   1.000
_cell.length_c   1.000
_cell.angle_alpha   90.00
_cell.angle_beta   90.00
_cell.angle_gamma   90.00
#
_symmetry.space_group_name_H-M   'P 1'
#
loop_
_entity.id
_entity.type
_entity.pdbx_description
1 polymer ?
#
loop_
_entity_poly.entity_id
_entity_poly.type
_entity_poly.pdbx_seq_one_letter_code
_entity_poly.pdbx_strand_id
1 'polypeptide(L)'
;MKAMIDTGANRTFISLQALPTSHNRQFINKKQKSASLADGHTSISILGTLDLHIIIGDMSTTIKAHVVKDLCAECILGMDFISKYKVIINADARVVSICDDEKRITLEFDVNQEEIRYPARTIRYTYIPPKRTVSIPVNVGISSAKVLFRPSYQLARRSPMILLNNIANVNQQKSHISIYNPTPYYYTVPKGLILGTTTVPTLSFSKCTSIDHQLVNDNINKLARHITDSTQREEIETILHQHEKLFDTSKPAIAVNVKPHEIKTLDHPPPSSRPYYSTPHKEEEMYKIVQELLYYGLIRKSYSPFAAPALLVAKHDGSWRMVVDYKKLNNMTIKDNHPLPNMEQTIRRLGGGYKFFSKLDMKSGFWQIPIKEEEKHKTAFITADGLYEWNVLAQGLKNSPPLFQRVMADILSPCRQFSLVYIDDIVVFSRSFEEHLNHLQQLLCILSKYNFQLNPPKCKLFHQKIDYLSHIISEEGFQPNNERIQSIMNLREPSTLVEANKFLGGLSWYRKFIPRFASIAAPIHKVTNLTKKNRKNFKWEKPQHEAFLQLKQFLITSPLFLDYPNDNYPVILTTDASKVGIGGTLQQNINGEIKNLYYHSQVTSSTQRKYDPIELEALAIWMCFQRMRSYLLGRSIIIYTDHCPLCNMMNSTVKNRRVDRISILLQEFNIEKIIHIKGQL
;
A
#
# COMPACT_ATOMS: atom_id res chain seq x y z
N MET A 1 -3.90 12.09 46.35
CA MET A 1 -4.37 10.74 45.95
C MET A 1 -4.75 10.79 44.47
N LYS A 2 -4.27 9.86 43.68
CA LYS A 2 -4.65 9.73 42.24
C LYS A 2 -5.91 8.90 42.16
N ALA A 3 -6.94 9.41 41.44
CA ALA A 3 -8.19 8.70 41.25
C ALA A 3 -8.42 8.40 39.75
N MET A 4 -8.92 7.21 39.48
CA MET A 4 -9.35 6.78 38.14
C MET A 4 -10.89 6.85 38.08
N ILE A 5 -11.42 7.39 36.98
CA ILE A 5 -12.86 7.36 36.71
C ILE A 5 -13.13 6.15 35.83
N ASP A 6 -14.00 5.25 36.29
CA ASP A 6 -14.31 3.99 35.58
C ASP A 6 -15.83 3.82 35.44
N THR A 7 -16.31 3.97 34.18
CA THR A 7 -17.72 3.78 33.82
C THR A 7 -18.18 2.31 33.87
N GLY A 8 -17.23 1.36 33.94
CA GLY A 8 -17.50 -0.06 34.11
C GLY A 8 -17.66 -0.49 35.59
N ALA A 9 -17.24 0.35 36.53
CA ALA A 9 -17.36 0.08 37.96
C ALA A 9 -18.69 0.65 38.50
N ASN A 10 -19.56 -0.23 39.00
CA ASN A 10 -20.85 0.20 39.59
C ASN A 10 -20.70 0.97 40.92
N ARG A 11 -19.56 0.83 41.60
CA ARG A 11 -19.27 1.39 42.92
C ARG A 11 -17.88 1.98 42.98
N THR A 12 -17.68 2.92 43.91
CA THR A 12 -16.37 3.49 44.22
C THR A 12 -15.53 2.57 45.07
N PHE A 13 -14.26 2.37 44.70
CA PHE A 13 -13.31 1.51 45.39
C PHE A 13 -12.07 2.31 45.82
N ILE A 14 -11.46 1.96 46.96
CA ILE A 14 -10.20 2.50 47.41
C ILE A 14 -9.24 1.40 47.86
N SER A 15 -7.97 1.55 47.49
CA SER A 15 -6.91 0.64 47.91
C SER A 15 -6.63 0.81 49.43
N LEU A 16 -6.47 -0.30 50.13
CA LEU A 16 -6.04 -0.27 51.56
C LEU A 16 -4.71 0.45 51.73
N GLN A 17 -3.84 0.41 50.73
CA GLN A 17 -2.53 1.07 50.74
C GLN A 17 -2.62 2.62 50.58
N ALA A 18 -3.66 3.10 49.94
CA ALA A 18 -3.90 4.53 49.74
C ALA A 18 -4.49 5.24 51.00
N LEU A 19 -4.91 4.47 51.99
CA LEU A 19 -5.43 5.01 53.24
C LEU A 19 -4.25 5.40 54.16
N PRO A 20 -4.06 6.68 54.47
CA PRO A 20 -2.99 7.12 55.34
C PRO A 20 -3.19 6.56 56.76
N THR A 21 -2.17 5.89 57.28
CA THR A 21 -1.92 5.48 58.65
C THR A 21 -3.07 4.89 59.49
N SER A 22 -2.75 4.30 60.66
CA SER A 22 -3.56 3.50 61.55
C SER A 22 -4.96 4.05 61.92
N HIS A 23 -5.19 5.37 61.88
CA HIS A 23 -6.46 5.99 62.27
C HIS A 23 -7.63 5.67 61.28
N ASN A 24 -7.40 5.77 59.98
CA ASN A 24 -8.47 5.56 59.00
C ASN A 24 -8.88 4.06 58.86
N ARG A 25 -8.03 3.15 59.30
CA ARG A 25 -8.35 1.69 59.28
C ARG A 25 -9.35 1.28 60.38
N GLN A 26 -9.54 2.10 61.42
CA GLN A 26 -10.51 1.86 62.50
C GLN A 26 -11.96 2.15 62.06
N PHE A 27 -12.18 2.95 61.01
CA PHE A 27 -13.49 3.30 60.50
C PHE A 27 -14.01 2.36 59.42
N ILE A 28 -13.26 1.32 59.10
CA ILE A 28 -13.70 0.34 58.09
C ILE A 28 -14.79 -0.53 58.69
N ASN A 29 -16.00 -0.45 58.17
CA ASN A 29 -17.11 -1.28 58.57
C ASN A 29 -16.88 -2.69 58.00
N LYS A 30 -16.40 -3.63 58.79
CA LYS A 30 -15.95 -4.98 58.38
C LYS A 30 -17.12 -5.89 58.05
N LYS A 31 -17.73 -5.75 56.91
CA LYS A 31 -18.57 -6.75 56.27
C LYS A 31 -17.84 -7.30 55.06
N GLN A 32 -17.25 -8.46 55.16
CA GLN A 32 -16.64 -9.13 54.02
C GLN A 32 -17.71 -9.42 52.96
N LYS A 33 -17.52 -8.82 51.80
CA LYS A 33 -18.31 -9.05 50.60
C LYS A 33 -17.34 -9.26 49.44
N SER A 34 -17.77 -9.89 48.39
CA SER A 34 -17.05 -9.95 47.11
C SER A 34 -17.79 -9.15 46.07
N ALA A 35 -17.07 -8.48 45.18
CA ALA A 35 -17.62 -7.86 43.98
C ALA A 35 -17.11 -8.62 42.76
N SER A 36 -17.99 -8.89 41.80
CA SER A 36 -17.60 -9.50 40.53
C SER A 36 -17.05 -8.42 39.59
N LEU A 37 -15.97 -8.74 38.88
CA LEU A 37 -15.43 -7.88 37.83
C LEU A 37 -16.31 -8.00 36.56
N ALA A 38 -16.07 -7.11 35.60
CA ALA A 38 -16.83 -7.04 34.35
C ALA A 38 -16.72 -8.32 33.47
N ASP A 39 -15.76 -9.19 33.75
CA ASP A 39 -15.61 -10.49 33.09
C ASP A 39 -16.61 -11.57 33.57
N GLY A 40 -17.41 -11.26 34.59
CA GLY A 40 -18.41 -12.17 35.20
C GLY A 40 -17.85 -13.36 35.95
N HIS A 41 -16.54 -13.59 35.94
CA HIS A 41 -15.87 -14.80 36.49
C HIS A 41 -14.90 -14.48 37.61
N THR A 42 -14.40 -13.24 37.68
CA THR A 42 -13.40 -12.84 38.69
C THR A 42 -14.08 -12.04 39.80
N SER A 43 -13.76 -12.35 41.05
CA SER A 43 -14.27 -11.61 42.20
C SER A 43 -13.14 -10.95 42.97
N ILE A 44 -13.36 -9.71 43.40
CA ILE A 44 -12.48 -8.97 44.30
C ILE A 44 -13.03 -9.08 45.74
N SER A 45 -12.15 -9.41 46.68
CA SER A 45 -12.50 -9.45 48.11
C SER A 45 -12.55 -8.03 48.67
N ILE A 46 -13.72 -7.62 49.14
CA ILE A 46 -13.96 -6.34 49.81
C ILE A 46 -13.71 -6.52 51.31
N LEU A 47 -12.74 -5.78 51.85
CA LEU A 47 -12.37 -5.81 53.26
C LEU A 47 -13.41 -5.11 54.14
N GLY A 48 -14.15 -4.17 53.59
CA GLY A 48 -15.16 -3.39 54.26
C GLY A 48 -15.54 -2.15 53.45
N THR A 49 -16.29 -1.24 54.08
CA THR A 49 -16.68 0.05 53.51
C THR A 49 -16.31 1.19 54.43
N LEU A 50 -15.99 2.36 53.88
CA LEU A 50 -15.78 3.58 54.65
C LEU A 50 -16.41 4.77 53.89
N ASP A 51 -16.70 5.82 54.60
CA ASP A 51 -17.13 7.08 54.02
C ASP A 51 -15.88 7.90 53.67
N LEU A 52 -15.63 8.05 52.36
CA LEU A 52 -14.48 8.71 51.80
C LEU A 52 -14.81 10.19 51.56
N HIS A 53 -14.11 11.08 52.28
CA HIS A 53 -14.20 12.52 52.04
C HIS A 53 -13.29 12.90 50.85
N ILE A 54 -13.87 13.47 49.81
CA ILE A 54 -13.18 13.87 48.59
C ILE A 54 -13.28 15.38 48.46
N ILE A 55 -12.14 16.03 48.31
CA ILE A 55 -12.03 17.46 48.02
C ILE A 55 -11.48 17.59 46.59
N ILE A 56 -12.22 18.28 45.73
CA ILE A 56 -11.84 18.53 44.32
C ILE A 56 -12.00 20.04 44.08
N GLY A 57 -10.88 20.79 44.03
CA GLY A 57 -10.94 22.24 44.03
C GLY A 57 -11.70 22.75 45.26
N ASP A 58 -12.75 23.53 45.04
CA ASP A 58 -13.61 24.07 46.10
C ASP A 58 -14.80 23.18 46.48
N MET A 59 -14.92 22.01 45.87
CA MET A 59 -15.98 21.06 46.15
C MET A 59 -15.52 20.04 47.19
N SER A 60 -16.29 19.88 48.26
CA SER A 60 -16.10 18.85 49.27
C SER A 60 -17.30 17.91 49.32
N THR A 61 -17.03 16.65 49.26
CA THR A 61 -18.09 15.62 49.21
C THR A 61 -17.70 14.35 49.94
N THR A 62 -18.72 13.57 50.31
CA THR A 62 -18.54 12.26 50.93
C THR A 62 -19.21 11.20 50.11
N ILE A 63 -18.48 10.12 49.82
CA ILE A 63 -18.97 8.96 49.12
C ILE A 63 -18.60 7.65 49.85
N LYS A 64 -19.48 6.69 49.83
CA LYS A 64 -19.22 5.40 50.40
C LYS A 64 -18.30 4.57 49.52
N ALA A 65 -17.05 4.36 49.88
CA ALA A 65 -16.06 3.63 49.15
C ALA A 65 -15.88 2.20 49.70
N HIS A 66 -15.70 1.22 48.82
CA HIS A 66 -15.36 -0.14 49.14
C HIS A 66 -13.85 -0.31 49.26
N VAL A 67 -13.35 -0.82 50.39
CA VAL A 67 -11.92 -1.03 50.65
C VAL A 67 -11.49 -2.35 50.12
N VAL A 68 -10.49 -2.38 49.26
CA VAL A 68 -9.88 -3.59 48.69
C VAL A 68 -8.37 -3.60 48.96
N LYS A 69 -7.78 -4.79 49.04
CA LYS A 69 -6.37 -4.97 49.39
C LYS A 69 -5.46 -4.57 48.21
N ASP A 70 -5.79 -5.05 47.03
CA ASP A 70 -5.02 -4.89 45.80
C ASP A 70 -5.90 -4.26 44.71
N LEU A 71 -5.73 -2.97 44.44
CA LEU A 71 -6.44 -2.21 43.43
C LEU A 71 -5.40 -1.68 42.41
N CYS A 72 -5.78 -1.54 41.15
CA CYS A 72 -4.90 -1.03 40.10
C CYS A 72 -4.61 0.46 40.18
N ALA A 73 -5.43 1.22 40.91
CA ALA A 73 -5.27 2.66 41.20
C ALA A 73 -5.44 2.88 42.71
N GLU A 74 -5.03 4.02 43.22
CA GLU A 74 -5.24 4.37 44.62
C GLU A 74 -6.73 4.47 44.95
N CYS A 75 -7.54 5.03 44.03
CA CYS A 75 -8.97 5.14 44.12
C CYS A 75 -9.60 4.94 42.71
N ILE A 76 -10.73 4.26 42.65
CA ILE A 76 -11.59 4.15 41.46
C ILE A 76 -12.92 4.78 41.78
N LEU A 77 -13.29 5.82 41.06
CA LEU A 77 -14.59 6.49 41.14
C LEU A 77 -15.54 5.80 40.15
N GLY A 78 -16.52 5.09 40.67
CA GLY A 78 -17.47 4.30 39.88
C GLY A 78 -18.74 5.08 39.49
N MET A 79 -19.73 4.36 38.96
CA MET A 79 -21.01 4.92 38.53
C MET A 79 -21.80 5.58 39.66
N ASP A 80 -21.60 5.18 40.91
CA ASP A 80 -22.17 5.83 42.08
C ASP A 80 -21.68 7.27 42.24
N PHE A 81 -20.42 7.56 41.95
CA PHE A 81 -19.85 8.92 41.91
C PHE A 81 -20.24 9.63 40.62
N ILE A 82 -20.09 8.97 39.47
CA ILE A 82 -20.35 9.52 38.14
C ILE A 82 -21.78 10.03 38.02
N SER A 83 -22.74 9.22 38.47
CA SER A 83 -24.15 9.60 38.39
C SER A 83 -24.57 10.68 39.40
N LYS A 84 -23.99 10.64 40.61
CA LYS A 84 -24.30 11.63 41.67
C LYS A 84 -23.84 13.02 41.27
N TYR A 85 -22.67 13.13 40.62
CA TYR A 85 -22.05 14.42 40.28
C TYR A 85 -22.10 14.73 38.78
N LYS A 86 -22.96 14.06 38.02
CA LYS A 86 -23.19 14.30 36.59
C LYS A 86 -21.86 14.48 35.82
N VAL A 87 -20.91 13.55 36.04
CA VAL A 87 -19.56 13.63 35.48
C VAL A 87 -19.60 13.55 33.96
N ILE A 88 -19.02 14.55 33.30
CA ILE A 88 -18.88 14.61 31.85
C ILE A 88 -17.42 14.42 31.49
N ILE A 89 -17.10 13.36 30.73
CA ILE A 89 -15.76 13.09 30.25
C ILE A 89 -15.68 13.60 28.81
N ASN A 90 -14.89 14.64 28.57
CA ASN A 90 -14.59 15.11 27.23
C ASN A 90 -13.19 14.61 26.83
N ALA A 91 -13.17 13.54 26.04
CA ALA A 91 -11.94 12.91 25.60
C ALA A 91 -11.14 13.80 24.63
N ASP A 92 -11.81 14.59 23.81
CA ASP A 92 -11.19 15.46 22.81
C ASP A 92 -10.48 16.65 23.48
N ALA A 93 -11.16 17.29 24.43
CA ALA A 93 -10.58 18.38 25.23
C ALA A 93 -9.67 17.88 26.36
N ARG A 94 -9.61 16.57 26.62
CA ARG A 94 -8.88 15.92 27.73
C ARG A 94 -9.24 16.48 29.10
N VAL A 95 -10.52 16.74 29.30
CA VAL A 95 -11.02 17.28 30.57
C VAL A 95 -12.16 16.45 31.12
N VAL A 96 -12.25 16.41 32.42
CA VAL A 96 -13.39 15.89 33.17
C VAL A 96 -14.11 17.05 33.82
N SER A 97 -15.39 17.19 33.56
CA SER A 97 -16.25 18.14 34.24
C SER A 97 -17.09 17.42 35.28
N ILE A 98 -17.04 17.87 36.52
CA ILE A 98 -17.82 17.36 37.65
C ILE A 98 -18.82 18.45 38.00
N CYS A 99 -20.10 18.13 38.01
CA CYS A 99 -21.18 19.09 38.30
C CYS A 99 -21.83 18.72 39.62
N ASP A 100 -21.75 19.61 40.60
CA ASP A 100 -22.65 19.64 41.76
C ASP A 100 -23.77 20.65 41.47
N ASP A 101 -24.93 20.56 42.15
CA ASP A 101 -26.14 21.29 41.76
C ASP A 101 -25.96 22.81 41.54
N GLU A 102 -24.90 23.40 42.09
CA GLU A 102 -24.57 24.84 41.95
C GLU A 102 -23.20 25.16 41.31
N LYS A 103 -22.32 24.15 41.12
CA LYS A 103 -20.95 24.38 40.65
C LYS A 103 -20.50 23.36 39.65
N ARG A 104 -19.75 23.82 38.65
CA ARG A 104 -19.08 22.95 37.65
C ARG A 104 -17.58 23.13 37.80
N ILE A 105 -16.86 22.04 38.10
CA ILE A 105 -15.41 22.00 38.16
C ILE A 105 -14.91 21.22 36.96
N THR A 106 -13.93 21.76 36.25
CA THR A 106 -13.28 21.09 35.12
C THR A 106 -11.83 20.80 35.46
N LEU A 107 -11.43 19.55 35.33
CA LEU A 107 -10.08 19.05 35.60
C LEU A 107 -9.47 18.51 34.31
N GLU A 108 -8.18 18.78 34.14
CA GLU A 108 -7.43 18.15 33.01
C GLU A 108 -7.05 16.72 33.35
N PHE A 109 -6.95 15.89 32.30
CA PHE A 109 -6.40 14.53 32.46
C PHE A 109 -4.93 14.63 32.88
N ASP A 110 -4.52 13.75 33.80
CA ASP A 110 -3.09 13.59 34.12
C ASP A 110 -2.41 12.88 32.92
N VAL A 111 -1.68 13.65 32.12
CA VAL A 111 -1.00 13.19 30.89
C VAL A 111 0.33 12.48 31.20
N ASN A 112 0.87 12.62 32.42
CA ASN A 112 2.14 12.05 32.84
C ASN A 112 1.96 10.69 33.54
N GLN A 113 1.09 9.83 33.02
CA GLN A 113 0.93 8.50 33.60
C GLN A 113 2.20 7.68 33.44
N GLU A 114 2.81 7.31 34.58
CA GLU A 114 3.65 6.12 34.66
C GLU A 114 2.84 4.91 34.22
N GLU A 115 3.43 4.03 33.38
CA GLU A 115 2.82 2.78 32.97
C GLU A 115 2.27 2.01 34.19
N ILE A 116 0.98 1.66 34.21
CA ILE A 116 0.41 0.87 35.28
C ILE A 116 1.08 -0.51 35.25
N ARG A 117 1.81 -0.85 36.29
CA ARG A 117 2.59 -2.08 36.38
C ARG A 117 1.94 -3.07 37.34
N TYR A 118 1.63 -4.26 36.84
CA TYR A 118 1.05 -5.33 37.63
C TYR A 118 2.13 -6.37 37.95
N PRO A 119 2.31 -6.79 39.22
CA PRO A 119 3.28 -7.83 39.59
C PRO A 119 2.84 -9.21 39.07
N ALA A 120 3.76 -9.91 38.40
CA ALA A 120 3.57 -11.33 38.04
C ALA A 120 4.05 -12.24 39.15
N ARG A 121 3.11 -12.85 39.91
CA ARG A 121 3.40 -13.70 41.07
C ARG A 121 3.22 -15.16 40.70
N THR A 122 4.15 -16.02 41.09
CA THR A 122 4.07 -17.49 40.92
C THR A 122 2.90 -18.08 41.72
N ILE A 123 2.13 -18.98 41.08
CA ILE A 123 0.92 -19.58 41.67
C ILE A 123 1.28 -20.81 42.55
N ARG A 124 2.33 -21.53 42.18
CA ARG A 124 2.74 -22.78 42.87
C ARG A 124 4.26 -22.89 42.94
N TYR A 125 4.74 -23.80 43.78
CA TYR A 125 6.15 -24.23 43.79
C TYR A 125 6.46 -24.91 42.45
N THR A 126 7.59 -24.56 41.84
CA THR A 126 8.01 -25.14 40.56
C THR A 126 9.49 -25.45 40.60
N TYR A 127 9.85 -26.68 40.19
CA TYR A 127 11.24 -27.13 40.05
C TYR A 127 11.67 -26.93 38.59
N ILE A 128 12.80 -26.26 38.38
CA ILE A 128 13.36 -26.05 37.05
C ILE A 128 14.59 -26.96 36.90
N PRO A 129 14.55 -27.95 35.98
CA PRO A 129 15.68 -28.86 35.76
C PRO A 129 16.91 -28.12 35.23
N PRO A 130 18.11 -28.67 35.38
CA PRO A 130 19.35 -28.14 34.85
C PRO A 130 19.26 -27.92 33.33
N LYS A 131 19.77 -26.80 32.83
CA LYS A 131 19.88 -26.46 31.39
C LYS A 131 18.56 -26.61 30.63
N ARG A 132 17.41 -26.37 31.28
CA ARG A 132 16.09 -26.44 30.65
C ARG A 132 15.29 -25.15 30.87
N THR A 133 14.41 -24.89 29.91
CA THR A 133 13.37 -23.85 30.03
C THR A 133 12.08 -24.46 30.52
N VAL A 134 11.48 -23.84 31.52
CA VAL A 134 10.18 -24.28 32.07
C VAL A 134 9.22 -23.08 32.03
N SER A 135 7.99 -23.35 31.62
CA SER A 135 6.89 -22.36 31.64
C SER A 135 6.19 -22.40 33.00
N ILE A 136 6.29 -21.32 33.76
CA ILE A 136 5.78 -21.20 35.13
C ILE A 136 4.46 -20.44 35.13
N PRO A 137 3.40 -20.98 35.74
CA PRO A 137 2.14 -20.28 35.87
C PRO A 137 2.25 -19.14 36.88
N VAL A 138 1.81 -17.96 36.49
CA VAL A 138 1.80 -16.75 37.31
C VAL A 138 0.41 -16.15 37.39
N ASN A 139 0.13 -15.49 38.51
CA ASN A 139 -1.02 -14.63 38.68
C ASN A 139 -0.62 -13.18 38.38
N VAL A 140 -1.46 -12.49 37.61
CA VAL A 140 -1.29 -11.07 37.23
C VAL A 140 -2.60 -10.36 37.60
N GLY A 141 -2.54 -9.20 38.21
CA GLY A 141 -3.72 -8.44 38.68
C GLY A 141 -4.65 -7.88 37.59
N ILE A 142 -4.68 -8.52 36.41
CA ILE A 142 -5.52 -8.14 35.25
C ILE A 142 -6.35 -9.37 34.87
N SER A 143 -7.65 -9.17 34.61
CA SER A 143 -8.57 -10.27 34.32
C SER A 143 -8.26 -10.96 32.99
N SER A 144 -8.07 -10.19 31.91
CA SER A 144 -7.74 -10.71 30.59
C SER A 144 -7.10 -9.61 29.74
N ALA A 145 -5.87 -9.82 29.29
CA ALA A 145 -5.16 -8.88 28.40
C ALA A 145 -3.91 -9.52 27.79
N LYS A 146 -3.42 -8.97 26.68
CA LYS A 146 -2.02 -9.13 26.25
C LYS A 146 -1.15 -8.19 27.06
N VAL A 147 -0.14 -8.69 27.74
CA VAL A 147 0.74 -7.91 28.61
C VAL A 147 2.19 -8.08 28.21
N LEU A 148 2.97 -7.01 28.33
CA LEU A 148 4.43 -7.06 28.21
C LEU A 148 5.01 -7.38 29.60
N PHE A 149 5.62 -8.54 29.74
CA PHE A 149 6.34 -8.93 30.94
C PHE A 149 7.76 -8.40 30.93
N ARG A 150 8.16 -7.74 32.01
CA ARG A 150 9.53 -7.27 32.28
C ARG A 150 10.05 -7.95 33.55
N PRO A 151 11.18 -8.69 33.48
CA PRO A 151 11.77 -9.35 34.64
C PRO A 151 12.13 -8.38 35.77
N SER A 152 12.03 -8.86 37.02
CA SER A 152 12.50 -8.09 38.17
C SER A 152 14.03 -7.98 38.17
N TYR A 153 14.53 -6.75 38.16
CA TYR A 153 15.97 -6.46 38.22
C TYR A 153 16.61 -7.05 39.49
N GLN A 154 15.89 -7.04 40.61
CA GLN A 154 16.37 -7.61 41.87
C GLN A 154 16.48 -9.13 41.80
N LEU A 155 15.53 -9.81 41.13
CA LEU A 155 15.56 -11.24 40.94
C LEU A 155 16.70 -11.66 39.99
N ALA A 156 16.90 -10.90 38.91
CA ALA A 156 17.97 -11.16 37.95
C ALA A 156 19.38 -11.02 38.56
N ARG A 157 19.56 -10.20 39.63
CA ARG A 157 20.83 -10.07 40.35
C ARG A 157 21.05 -11.14 41.41
N ARG A 158 19.98 -11.70 41.99
CA ARG A 158 20.05 -12.65 43.13
C ARG A 158 19.87 -14.10 42.72
N SER A 159 19.48 -14.35 41.48
CA SER A 159 19.19 -15.65 40.93
C SER A 159 19.96 -15.92 39.64
N PRO A 160 20.54 -17.08 39.42
CA PRO A 160 21.18 -17.43 38.16
C PRO A 160 20.19 -17.67 37.03
N MET A 161 18.87 -17.56 37.26
CA MET A 161 17.82 -17.83 36.31
C MET A 161 17.73 -16.71 35.26
N ILE A 162 17.54 -17.10 34.00
CA ILE A 162 17.38 -16.18 32.90
C ILE A 162 15.88 -16.04 32.58
N LEU A 163 15.37 -14.84 32.77
CA LEU A 163 14.03 -14.40 32.37
C LEU A 163 14.17 -13.37 31.28
N LEU A 164 13.43 -13.52 30.19
CA LEU A 164 13.43 -12.58 29.07
C LEU A 164 12.15 -11.74 29.09
N ASN A 165 12.24 -10.52 28.56
CA ASN A 165 11.05 -9.75 28.23
C ASN A 165 10.18 -10.56 27.26
N ASN A 166 8.91 -10.70 27.56
CA ASN A 166 8.00 -11.49 26.73
C ASN A 166 6.60 -10.85 26.70
N ILE A 167 5.88 -11.10 25.62
CA ILE A 167 4.45 -10.80 25.53
C ILE A 167 3.71 -12.02 26.01
N ALA A 168 2.94 -11.86 27.08
CA ALA A 168 2.16 -12.93 27.67
C ALA A 168 0.66 -12.65 27.55
N ASN A 169 -0.12 -13.69 27.27
CA ASN A 169 -1.58 -13.60 27.31
C ASN A 169 -2.03 -13.90 28.74
N VAL A 170 -2.78 -13.00 29.34
CA VAL A 170 -3.42 -13.20 30.63
C VAL A 170 -4.87 -13.59 30.39
N ASN A 171 -5.32 -14.68 30.94
CA ASN A 171 -6.71 -15.15 30.96
C ASN A 171 -7.10 -15.48 32.39
N GLN A 172 -8.20 -14.92 32.89
CA GLN A 172 -8.67 -15.15 34.28
C GLN A 172 -7.56 -14.91 35.32
N GLN A 173 -6.82 -13.81 35.19
CA GLN A 173 -5.67 -13.43 36.00
C GLN A 173 -4.47 -14.38 35.92
N LYS A 174 -4.49 -15.39 35.07
CA LYS A 174 -3.42 -16.36 34.92
C LYS A 174 -2.66 -16.18 33.63
N SER A 175 -1.35 -16.36 33.71
CA SER A 175 -0.46 -16.37 32.54
C SER A 175 0.68 -17.33 32.76
N HIS A 176 1.55 -17.50 31.77
CA HIS A 176 2.72 -18.37 31.85
C HIS A 176 3.96 -17.59 31.46
N ILE A 177 5.00 -17.65 32.28
CA ILE A 177 6.30 -17.01 32.05
C ILE A 177 7.37 -18.11 31.92
N SER A 178 8.14 -18.03 30.82
CA SER A 178 9.23 -18.96 30.58
C SER A 178 10.49 -18.54 31.33
N ILE A 179 11.09 -19.50 32.09
CA ILE A 179 12.34 -19.30 32.84
C ILE A 179 13.33 -20.37 32.41
N TYR A 180 14.54 -19.93 32.06
CA TYR A 180 15.65 -20.83 31.74
C TYR A 180 16.61 -20.97 32.92
N ASN A 181 16.97 -22.21 33.27
CA ASN A 181 17.97 -22.51 34.26
C ASN A 181 19.31 -22.83 33.57
N PRO A 182 20.30 -21.97 33.59
CA PRO A 182 21.61 -22.21 32.99
C PRO A 182 22.54 -23.07 33.84
N THR A 183 22.16 -23.36 35.09
CA THR A 183 23.01 -24.08 36.03
C THR A 183 22.95 -25.60 35.85
N PRO A 184 23.94 -26.37 36.36
CA PRO A 184 23.89 -27.83 36.35
C PRO A 184 23.01 -28.41 37.46
N TYR A 185 22.37 -27.59 38.31
CA TYR A 185 21.55 -28.01 39.45
C TYR A 185 20.09 -27.67 39.26
N TYR A 186 19.19 -28.38 39.94
CA TYR A 186 17.78 -28.03 40.03
C TYR A 186 17.62 -26.70 40.78
N TYR A 187 16.73 -25.85 40.28
CA TYR A 187 16.37 -24.61 40.93
C TYR A 187 14.90 -24.59 41.32
N THR A 188 14.59 -24.14 42.54
CA THR A 188 13.22 -24.10 43.06
C THR A 188 12.70 -22.68 43.05
N VAL A 189 11.57 -22.46 42.41
CA VAL A 189 10.83 -21.19 42.40
C VAL A 189 9.68 -21.33 43.41
N PRO A 190 9.69 -20.55 44.51
CA PRO A 190 8.65 -20.64 45.54
C PRO A 190 7.33 -20.03 45.04
N LYS A 191 6.21 -20.46 45.61
CA LYS A 191 4.90 -19.85 45.46
C LYS A 191 4.90 -18.41 45.98
N GLY A 192 4.26 -17.47 45.26
CA GLY A 192 4.14 -16.05 45.62
C GLY A 192 5.34 -15.20 45.29
N LEU A 193 6.40 -15.76 44.69
CA LEU A 193 7.55 -14.98 44.22
C LEU A 193 7.16 -14.06 43.06
N ILE A 194 7.56 -12.81 43.15
CA ILE A 194 7.38 -11.84 42.04
C ILE A 194 8.51 -12.03 41.01
N LEU A 195 8.18 -12.58 39.86
CA LEU A 195 9.13 -12.79 38.74
C LEU A 195 9.46 -11.47 38.02
N GLY A 196 8.55 -10.55 38.00
CA GLY A 196 8.67 -9.28 37.32
C GLY A 196 7.36 -8.49 37.35
N THR A 197 7.28 -7.50 36.48
CA THR A 197 6.08 -6.69 36.29
C THR A 197 5.53 -6.87 34.89
N THR A 198 4.22 -6.84 34.78
CA THR A 198 3.52 -6.82 33.50
C THR A 198 2.90 -5.43 33.32
N THR A 199 3.06 -4.91 32.13
CA THR A 199 2.33 -3.72 31.68
C THR A 199 1.38 -4.17 30.58
N VAL A 200 0.13 -3.72 30.62
CA VAL A 200 -0.67 -3.73 29.39
C VAL A 200 0.12 -2.84 28.44
N PRO A 201 0.62 -3.36 27.29
CA PRO A 201 1.04 -2.42 26.30
C PRO A 201 -0.19 -1.53 26.14
N THR A 202 -0.09 -0.28 26.54
CA THR A 202 -0.91 0.74 25.90
C THR A 202 -0.63 0.45 24.44
N LEU A 203 -1.53 -0.30 23.79
CA LEU A 203 -1.79 0.02 22.41
C LEU A 203 -1.89 1.52 22.54
N SER A 204 -0.81 2.21 22.13
CA SER A 204 -0.99 3.59 21.78
C SER A 204 -2.19 3.46 20.86
N PHE A 205 -3.38 3.69 21.39
CA PHE A 205 -4.43 4.27 20.60
C PHE A 205 -3.64 5.38 19.96
N SER A 206 -3.22 5.15 18.72
CA SER A 206 -2.57 6.16 17.92
C SER A 206 -3.34 7.38 18.34
N LYS A 207 -2.66 8.31 19.02
CA LYS A 207 -3.27 9.54 19.53
C LYS A 207 -4.44 9.77 18.64
N CYS A 208 -5.69 9.82 19.16
CA CYS A 208 -6.83 10.18 18.35
C CYS A 208 -6.43 11.55 17.85
N THR A 209 -5.75 11.53 16.73
CA THR A 209 -5.00 12.68 16.25
C THR A 209 -6.11 13.51 15.70
N SER A 210 -6.36 14.61 16.33
CA SER A 210 -7.17 15.68 15.75
C SER A 210 -6.78 15.75 14.28
N ILE A 211 -7.76 15.51 13.40
CA ILE A 211 -7.61 15.76 11.98
C ILE A 211 -7.12 17.19 11.87
N ASP A 212 -6.10 17.44 11.10
CA ASP A 212 -5.67 18.79 10.78
C ASP A 212 -6.70 19.39 9.81
N HIS A 213 -7.80 19.89 10.36
CA HIS A 213 -8.92 20.42 9.58
C HIS A 213 -8.49 21.53 8.62
N GLN A 214 -7.48 22.35 8.99
CA GLN A 214 -6.99 23.40 8.12
C GLN A 214 -6.28 22.80 6.90
N LEU A 215 -5.38 21.84 7.12
CA LEU A 215 -4.69 21.13 6.03
C LEU A 215 -5.68 20.37 5.14
N VAL A 216 -6.67 19.71 5.73
CA VAL A 216 -7.71 18.98 4.99
C VAL A 216 -8.56 19.92 4.13
N ASN A 217 -9.03 21.05 4.69
CA ASN A 217 -9.78 22.05 3.96
C ASN A 217 -8.96 22.62 2.78
N ASP A 218 -7.68 22.94 3.00
CA ASP A 218 -6.79 23.39 1.94
C ASP A 218 -6.62 22.35 0.83
N ASN A 219 -6.51 21.07 1.20
CA ASN A 219 -6.40 19.97 0.25
C ASN A 219 -7.70 19.78 -0.56
N ILE A 220 -8.86 19.82 0.09
CA ILE A 220 -10.17 19.68 -0.57
C ILE A 220 -10.43 20.86 -1.51
N ASN A 221 -10.20 22.07 -1.05
CA ASN A 221 -10.37 23.29 -1.89
C ASN A 221 -9.49 23.23 -3.15
N LYS A 222 -8.24 22.76 -3.03
CA LYS A 222 -7.35 22.59 -4.18
C LYS A 222 -7.88 21.57 -5.20
N LEU A 223 -8.48 20.48 -4.72
CA LEU A 223 -9.04 19.42 -5.57
C LEU A 223 -10.28 19.89 -6.36
N ALA A 224 -11.12 20.76 -5.77
CA ALA A 224 -12.35 21.26 -6.38
C ALA A 224 -12.18 22.58 -7.16
N ARG A 225 -11.07 23.30 -6.98
CA ARG A 225 -10.85 24.67 -7.50
C ARG A 225 -11.06 24.85 -9.01
N HIS A 226 -10.78 23.81 -9.81
CA HIS A 226 -10.87 23.88 -11.28
C HIS A 226 -12.31 23.79 -11.80
N ILE A 227 -13.28 23.49 -10.94
CA ILE A 227 -14.70 23.37 -11.29
C ILE A 227 -15.32 24.76 -11.24
N THR A 228 -15.83 25.20 -12.38
CA THR A 228 -16.35 26.55 -12.57
C THR A 228 -17.76 26.72 -12.04
N ASP A 229 -18.59 25.67 -12.11
CA ASP A 229 -19.95 25.66 -11.59
C ASP A 229 -19.92 25.59 -10.06
N SER A 230 -20.52 26.58 -9.39
CA SER A 230 -20.52 26.69 -7.93
C SER A 230 -21.32 25.56 -7.28
N THR A 231 -22.46 25.18 -7.85
CA THR A 231 -23.33 24.12 -7.32
C THR A 231 -22.61 22.77 -7.38
N GLN A 232 -22.03 22.44 -8.53
CA GLN A 232 -21.25 21.22 -8.72
C GLN A 232 -20.05 21.18 -7.77
N ARG A 233 -19.39 22.32 -7.55
CA ARG A 233 -18.28 22.44 -6.61
C ARG A 233 -18.71 22.13 -5.17
N GLU A 234 -19.81 22.73 -4.71
CA GLU A 234 -20.33 22.50 -3.36
C GLU A 234 -20.74 21.03 -3.13
N GLU A 235 -21.33 20.37 -4.13
CA GLU A 235 -21.67 18.95 -4.06
C GLU A 235 -20.41 18.09 -3.90
N ILE A 236 -19.35 18.37 -4.67
CA ILE A 236 -18.08 17.64 -4.58
C ILE A 236 -17.43 17.88 -3.22
N GLU A 237 -17.29 19.15 -2.79
CA GLU A 237 -16.71 19.50 -1.50
C GLU A 237 -17.45 18.81 -0.35
N THR A 238 -18.78 18.76 -0.41
CA THR A 238 -19.61 18.07 0.58
C THR A 238 -19.24 16.58 0.69
N ILE A 239 -19.08 15.88 -0.43
CA ILE A 239 -18.68 14.48 -0.43
C ILE A 239 -17.26 14.31 0.11
N LEU A 240 -16.31 15.17 -0.27
CA LEU A 240 -14.93 15.10 0.21
C LEU A 240 -14.85 15.34 1.72
N HIS A 241 -15.62 16.28 2.26
CA HIS A 241 -15.70 16.54 3.70
C HIS A 241 -16.30 15.38 4.50
N GLN A 242 -17.24 14.61 3.93
CA GLN A 242 -17.71 13.37 4.57
C GLN A 242 -16.60 12.34 4.79
N HIS A 243 -15.48 12.47 4.06
CA HIS A 243 -14.35 11.56 4.06
C HIS A 243 -13.01 12.22 4.41
N GLU A 244 -13.00 13.24 5.27
CA GLU A 244 -11.84 14.06 5.63
C GLU A 244 -10.58 13.26 5.98
N LYS A 245 -10.73 12.12 6.67
CA LYS A 245 -9.61 11.25 7.05
C LYS A 245 -8.79 10.76 5.87
N LEU A 246 -9.38 10.61 4.68
CA LEU A 246 -8.64 10.21 3.48
C LEU A 246 -7.66 11.27 3.01
N PHE A 247 -7.95 12.54 3.31
CA PHE A 247 -7.22 13.73 2.85
C PHE A 247 -6.31 14.33 3.92
N ASP A 248 -6.36 13.82 5.16
CA ASP A 248 -5.45 14.22 6.22
C ASP A 248 -4.08 13.58 6.01
N THR A 249 -3.14 14.36 5.52
CA THR A 249 -1.78 13.91 5.25
C THR A 249 -0.78 14.25 6.35
N SER A 250 -1.24 14.73 7.50
CA SER A 250 -0.40 15.09 8.64
C SER A 250 0.37 13.91 9.23
N LYS A 251 -0.21 12.71 9.16
CA LYS A 251 0.37 11.45 9.66
C LYS A 251 0.11 10.30 8.68
N PRO A 252 0.99 9.30 8.60
CA PRO A 252 0.73 8.11 7.79
C PRO A 252 -0.40 7.27 8.40
N ALA A 253 -1.31 6.79 7.54
CA ALA A 253 -2.36 5.84 7.92
C ALA A 253 -1.92 4.40 7.65
N ILE A 254 -2.40 3.47 8.49
CA ILE A 254 -2.25 2.03 8.26
C ILE A 254 -3.65 1.46 8.04
N ALA A 255 -3.81 0.72 6.97
CA ALA A 255 -5.08 0.11 6.61
C ALA A 255 -5.50 -0.94 7.65
N VAL A 256 -6.81 -0.97 7.94
CA VAL A 256 -7.42 -1.91 8.86
C VAL A 256 -8.25 -2.94 8.09
N ASN A 257 -8.44 -4.13 8.68
CA ASN A 257 -9.21 -5.20 8.07
C ASN A 257 -8.70 -5.67 6.69
N VAL A 258 -7.42 -5.43 6.42
CA VAL A 258 -6.71 -5.96 5.24
C VAL A 258 -5.83 -7.13 5.64
N LYS A 259 -5.63 -8.07 4.71
CA LYS A 259 -4.73 -9.20 4.96
C LYS A 259 -3.28 -8.70 5.09
N PRO A 260 -2.58 -8.92 6.22
CA PRO A 260 -1.19 -8.53 6.37
C PRO A 260 -0.28 -9.26 5.38
N HIS A 261 0.82 -8.63 5.00
CA HIS A 261 1.81 -9.22 4.12
C HIS A 261 2.57 -10.36 4.78
N GLU A 262 2.69 -11.48 4.08
CA GLU A 262 3.48 -12.65 4.46
C GLU A 262 4.66 -12.81 3.47
N ILE A 263 5.88 -12.89 4.00
CA ILE A 263 7.10 -13.02 3.19
C ILE A 263 7.53 -14.48 3.18
N LYS A 264 7.04 -15.25 2.20
CA LYS A 264 7.42 -16.66 2.03
C LYS A 264 8.79 -16.76 1.40
N THR A 265 9.74 -17.36 2.11
CA THR A 265 11.11 -17.60 1.65
C THR A 265 11.38 -19.08 1.51
N LEU A 266 12.29 -19.41 0.60
CA LEU A 266 12.91 -20.74 0.57
C LEU A 266 13.72 -20.94 1.84
N ASP A 267 13.97 -22.20 2.21
CA ASP A 267 14.87 -22.51 3.32
C ASP A 267 16.31 -22.15 2.94
N HIS A 268 16.86 -21.16 3.62
CA HIS A 268 18.17 -20.59 3.32
C HIS A 268 18.67 -19.80 4.54
N PRO A 269 19.99 -19.74 4.79
CA PRO A 269 20.55 -18.86 5.81
C PRO A 269 20.15 -17.41 5.60
N PRO A 270 19.84 -16.65 6.66
CA PRO A 270 19.40 -15.26 6.56
C PRO A 270 20.40 -14.40 5.78
N PRO A 271 19.98 -13.69 4.71
CA PRO A 271 20.88 -12.84 3.97
C PRO A 271 21.27 -11.61 4.79
N SER A 272 22.57 -11.40 4.91
CA SER A 272 23.13 -10.23 5.57
C SER A 272 24.07 -9.49 4.65
N SER A 273 24.13 -8.17 4.77
CA SER A 273 25.03 -7.29 4.05
C SER A 273 25.52 -6.19 4.99
N ARG A 274 26.74 -5.70 4.71
CA ARG A 274 27.25 -4.50 5.39
C ARG A 274 26.53 -3.26 4.87
N PRO A 275 26.42 -2.17 5.67
CA PRO A 275 25.90 -0.90 5.17
C PRO A 275 26.78 -0.37 4.02
N TYR A 276 26.16 0.38 3.11
CA TYR A 276 26.92 1.09 2.08
C TYR A 276 27.68 2.26 2.67
N TYR A 277 28.87 2.51 2.16
CA TYR A 277 29.62 3.73 2.49
C TYR A 277 28.83 4.96 2.03
N SER A 278 28.77 5.95 2.90
CA SER A 278 28.03 7.18 2.66
C SER A 278 28.88 8.40 3.07
N THR A 279 28.51 9.58 2.61
CA THR A 279 29.11 10.81 3.08
C THR A 279 28.45 11.23 4.41
N PRO A 280 29.15 11.98 5.30
CA PRO A 280 28.56 12.43 6.57
C PRO A 280 27.20 13.16 6.42
N HIS A 281 27.08 14.00 5.39
CA HIS A 281 25.80 14.66 5.06
C HIS A 281 24.67 13.67 4.74
N LYS A 282 24.95 12.63 3.96
CA LYS A 282 23.94 11.60 3.65
C LYS A 282 23.61 10.73 4.86
N GLU A 283 24.56 10.49 5.74
CA GLU A 283 24.30 9.76 6.99
C GLU A 283 23.35 10.54 7.89
N GLU A 284 23.56 11.86 8.02
CA GLU A 284 22.66 12.74 8.76
C GLU A 284 21.24 12.77 8.18
N GLU A 285 21.10 12.88 6.86
CA GLU A 285 19.80 12.83 6.20
C GLU A 285 19.12 11.45 6.36
N MET A 286 19.90 10.37 6.30
CA MET A 286 19.40 9.02 6.60
C MET A 286 18.88 8.92 8.03
N TYR A 287 19.65 9.44 8.99
CA TYR A 287 19.25 9.46 10.39
C TYR A 287 17.92 10.19 10.59
N LYS A 288 17.74 11.39 10.00
CA LYS A 288 16.47 12.15 10.08
C LYS A 288 15.29 11.34 9.55
N ILE A 289 15.45 10.70 8.38
CA ILE A 289 14.39 9.85 7.79
C ILE A 289 14.09 8.66 8.70
N VAL A 290 15.10 8.00 9.26
CA VAL A 290 14.91 6.86 10.17
C VAL A 290 14.20 7.29 11.45
N GLN A 291 14.54 8.46 12.05
CA GLN A 291 13.85 8.98 13.22
C GLN A 291 12.39 9.30 12.92
N GLU A 292 12.08 9.87 11.77
CA GLU A 292 10.71 10.13 11.32
C GLU A 292 9.92 8.81 11.19
N LEU A 293 10.49 7.80 10.54
CA LEU A 293 9.85 6.49 10.37
C LEU A 293 9.62 5.78 11.71
N LEU A 294 10.55 5.91 12.66
CA LEU A 294 10.42 5.39 14.03
C LEU A 294 9.32 6.13 14.80
N TYR A 295 9.27 7.45 14.67
CA TYR A 295 8.27 8.29 15.33
C TYR A 295 6.85 7.92 14.90
N TYR A 296 6.65 7.66 13.62
CA TYR A 296 5.36 7.21 13.09
C TYR A 296 5.10 5.71 13.25
N GLY A 297 6.04 4.94 13.81
CA GLY A 297 5.89 3.51 14.02
C GLY A 297 5.86 2.68 12.72
N LEU A 298 6.34 3.22 11.61
CA LEU A 298 6.44 2.50 10.33
C LEU A 298 7.58 1.49 10.35
N ILE A 299 8.60 1.76 11.15
CA ILE A 299 9.72 0.84 11.44
C ILE A 299 9.92 0.70 12.94
N ARG A 300 10.72 -0.30 13.33
CA ARG A 300 11.17 -0.49 14.72
C ARG A 300 12.64 -0.96 14.74
N LYS A 301 13.32 -0.83 15.89
CA LYS A 301 14.64 -1.42 16.09
C LYS A 301 14.56 -2.93 15.97
N SER A 302 15.58 -3.54 15.36
CA SER A 302 15.61 -4.96 15.06
C SER A 302 16.82 -5.65 15.69
N TYR A 303 16.67 -6.94 15.98
CA TYR A 303 17.73 -7.86 16.36
C TYR A 303 17.77 -9.06 15.39
N SER A 304 17.23 -8.87 14.20
CA SER A 304 17.12 -9.88 13.18
C SER A 304 18.50 -10.33 12.66
N PRO A 305 18.66 -11.59 12.29
CA PRO A 305 19.83 -12.05 11.55
C PRO A 305 19.81 -11.60 10.08
N PHE A 306 18.68 -11.09 9.58
CA PHE A 306 18.58 -10.47 8.26
C PHE A 306 19.11 -9.04 8.31
N ALA A 307 19.84 -8.61 7.26
CA ALA A 307 20.29 -7.23 7.13
C ALA A 307 20.44 -6.84 5.66
N ALA A 308 19.53 -6.04 5.15
CA ALA A 308 19.59 -5.43 3.83
C ALA A 308 20.20 -4.02 3.93
N PRO A 309 21.11 -3.59 3.04
CA PRO A 309 21.69 -2.26 3.13
C PRO A 309 20.72 -1.19 2.66
N ALA A 310 20.61 -0.09 3.40
CA ALA A 310 19.87 1.09 3.02
C ALA A 310 20.77 2.12 2.32
N LEU A 311 20.20 2.89 1.40
CA LEU A 311 20.87 3.97 0.67
C LEU A 311 19.92 5.13 0.41
N LEU A 312 20.48 6.32 0.17
CA LEU A 312 19.71 7.51 -0.23
C LEU A 312 19.81 7.76 -1.73
N VAL A 313 18.67 8.01 -2.34
CA VAL A 313 18.53 8.43 -3.74
C VAL A 313 17.91 9.82 -3.77
N ALA A 314 18.54 10.72 -4.55
CA ALA A 314 18.01 12.07 -4.74
C ALA A 314 16.71 12.03 -5.58
N LYS A 315 15.70 12.76 -5.17
CA LYS A 315 14.50 13.02 -5.95
C LYS A 315 14.71 14.24 -6.88
N HIS A 316 13.78 14.44 -7.83
CA HIS A 316 13.82 15.58 -8.74
C HIS A 316 13.71 16.94 -8.03
N ASP A 317 13.05 16.98 -6.88
CA ASP A 317 12.87 18.17 -6.03
C ASP A 317 14.09 18.45 -5.11
N GLY A 318 15.18 17.69 -5.25
CA GLY A 318 16.37 17.80 -4.42
C GLY A 318 16.27 17.13 -3.05
N SER A 319 15.11 16.63 -2.64
CA SER A 319 14.94 15.88 -1.40
C SER A 319 15.48 14.44 -1.53
N TRP A 320 15.71 13.80 -0.38
CA TRP A 320 16.22 12.43 -0.33
C TRP A 320 15.10 11.42 -0.17
N ARG A 321 15.31 10.23 -0.76
CA ARG A 321 14.46 9.06 -0.56
C ARG A 321 15.31 7.90 -0.07
N MET A 322 14.94 7.31 1.05
CA MET A 322 15.56 6.08 1.52
C MET A 322 15.07 4.90 0.67
N VAL A 323 16.00 4.09 0.20
CA VAL A 323 15.76 2.86 -0.54
C VAL A 323 16.54 1.74 0.14
N VAL A 324 15.92 0.57 0.29
CA VAL A 324 16.56 -0.62 0.86
C VAL A 324 16.82 -1.62 -0.26
N ASP A 325 18.04 -2.12 -0.36
CA ASP A 325 18.41 -3.13 -1.36
C ASP A 325 18.03 -4.54 -0.89
N TYR A 326 16.81 -4.94 -1.20
CA TYR A 326 16.31 -6.28 -0.91
C TYR A 326 16.69 -7.36 -1.94
N LYS A 327 17.67 -7.12 -2.82
CA LYS A 327 18.04 -8.07 -3.90
C LYS A 327 18.32 -9.48 -3.37
N LYS A 328 19.06 -9.60 -2.26
CA LYS A 328 19.37 -10.91 -1.66
C LYS A 328 18.11 -11.59 -1.11
N LEU A 329 17.26 -10.87 -0.38
CA LEU A 329 15.98 -11.37 0.12
C LEU A 329 15.04 -11.74 -1.03
N ASN A 330 14.96 -10.91 -2.06
CA ASN A 330 14.11 -11.14 -3.23
C ASN A 330 14.51 -12.42 -4.01
N ASN A 331 15.79 -12.79 -4.02
CA ASN A 331 16.25 -14.00 -4.68
C ASN A 331 15.73 -15.27 -3.99
N MET A 332 15.57 -15.24 -2.68
CA MET A 332 15.04 -16.37 -1.90
C MET A 332 13.51 -16.29 -1.67
N THR A 333 12.89 -15.14 -1.96
CA THR A 333 11.44 -14.96 -1.81
C THR A 333 10.70 -15.73 -2.89
N ILE A 334 9.74 -16.56 -2.51
CA ILE A 334 8.83 -17.25 -3.41
C ILE A 334 7.97 -16.19 -4.11
N LYS A 335 7.98 -16.22 -5.46
CA LYS A 335 7.25 -15.26 -6.27
C LYS A 335 5.74 -15.41 -6.08
N ASP A 336 5.04 -14.33 -5.79
CA ASP A 336 3.59 -14.26 -5.91
C ASP A 336 3.20 -14.10 -7.39
N ASN A 337 2.37 -15.02 -7.89
CA ASN A 337 1.92 -15.04 -9.26
C ASN A 337 0.59 -14.29 -9.48
N HIS A 338 0.17 -13.45 -8.55
CA HIS A 338 -1.00 -12.60 -8.76
C HIS A 338 -0.81 -11.74 -10.02
N PRO A 339 -1.72 -11.79 -10.99
CA PRO A 339 -1.54 -11.07 -12.25
C PRO A 339 -1.67 -9.56 -12.02
N LEU A 340 -0.71 -8.82 -12.56
CA LEU A 340 -0.88 -7.37 -12.72
C LEU A 340 -1.76 -7.11 -13.95
N PRO A 341 -2.67 -6.13 -13.92
CA PRO A 341 -3.49 -5.79 -15.06
C PRO A 341 -2.64 -5.42 -16.29
N ASN A 342 -3.08 -5.86 -17.47
CA ASN A 342 -2.42 -5.46 -18.71
C ASN A 342 -2.74 -4.00 -19.02
N MET A 343 -1.70 -3.15 -19.18
CA MET A 343 -1.85 -1.71 -19.41
C MET A 343 -2.72 -1.38 -20.64
N GLU A 344 -2.53 -2.09 -21.74
CA GLU A 344 -3.30 -1.84 -22.98
C GLU A 344 -4.77 -2.19 -22.80
N GLN A 345 -5.07 -3.27 -22.09
CA GLN A 345 -6.45 -3.66 -21.75
C GLN A 345 -7.09 -2.66 -20.78
N THR A 346 -6.31 -2.18 -19.80
CA THR A 346 -6.76 -1.20 -18.82
C THR A 346 -7.15 0.12 -19.50
N ILE A 347 -6.29 0.62 -20.40
CA ILE A 347 -6.57 1.86 -21.16
C ILE A 347 -7.80 1.71 -22.04
N ARG A 348 -7.97 0.57 -22.72
CA ARG A 348 -9.15 0.32 -23.58
C ARG A 348 -10.47 0.28 -22.81
N ARG A 349 -10.48 -0.20 -21.58
CA ARG A 349 -11.70 -0.17 -20.74
C ARG A 349 -12.18 1.26 -20.46
N LEU A 350 -11.34 2.26 -20.62
CA LEU A 350 -11.70 3.69 -20.49
C LEU A 350 -12.35 4.25 -21.75
N GLY A 351 -12.47 3.48 -22.82
CA GLY A 351 -13.03 3.90 -24.12
C GLY A 351 -14.54 3.72 -24.27
N GLY A 352 -15.30 3.59 -23.22
CA GLY A 352 -16.76 3.36 -23.30
C GLY A 352 -17.63 4.62 -23.41
N GLY A 353 -17.13 5.73 -23.97
CA GLY A 353 -17.86 7.01 -24.03
C GLY A 353 -17.96 7.70 -22.68
N TYR A 354 -16.94 7.53 -21.83
CA TYR A 354 -16.85 8.18 -20.54
C TYR A 354 -16.33 9.61 -20.68
N LYS A 355 -17.00 10.56 -20.00
CA LYS A 355 -16.71 12.00 -20.09
C LYS A 355 -16.01 12.54 -18.86
N PHE A 356 -16.23 11.92 -17.70
CA PHE A 356 -15.67 12.36 -16.43
C PHE A 356 -14.74 11.29 -15.87
N PHE A 357 -13.57 11.75 -15.44
CA PHE A 357 -12.52 10.91 -14.89
C PHE A 357 -11.99 11.51 -13.59
N SER A 358 -11.79 10.66 -12.59
CA SER A 358 -11.04 11.00 -11.38
C SER A 358 -9.88 10.05 -11.19
N LYS A 359 -8.69 10.61 -10.98
CA LYS A 359 -7.49 9.85 -10.61
C LYS A 359 -7.20 10.07 -9.14
N LEU A 360 -7.06 8.99 -8.39
CA LEU A 360 -6.71 8.98 -6.99
C LEU A 360 -5.34 8.31 -6.82
N ASP A 361 -4.41 9.01 -6.17
CA ASP A 361 -3.07 8.51 -5.83
C ASP A 361 -3.02 8.22 -4.33
N MET A 362 -2.46 7.07 -3.96
CA MET A 362 -2.36 6.67 -2.56
C MET A 362 -1.11 7.27 -1.92
N LYS A 363 -1.24 7.91 -0.74
CA LYS A 363 -0.07 8.43 -0.02
C LYS A 363 0.81 7.30 0.50
N SER A 364 1.96 7.09 -0.12
CA SER A 364 2.88 5.99 0.24
C SER A 364 2.16 4.64 0.32
N GLY A 365 1.38 4.29 -0.70
CA GLY A 365 0.39 3.20 -0.68
C GLY A 365 0.89 1.90 -0.05
N PHE A 366 2.12 1.46 -0.36
CA PHE A 366 2.70 0.25 0.24
C PHE A 366 2.80 0.35 1.77
N TRP A 367 3.19 1.50 2.32
CA TRP A 367 3.34 1.69 3.77
C TRP A 367 2.01 1.66 4.53
N GLN A 368 0.89 1.64 3.82
CA GLN A 368 -0.43 1.51 4.44
C GLN A 368 -0.83 0.05 4.71
N ILE A 369 -0.12 -0.92 4.12
CA ILE A 369 -0.41 -2.35 4.34
C ILE A 369 0.48 -2.89 5.47
N PRO A 370 -0.08 -3.51 6.52
CA PRO A 370 0.71 -4.10 7.60
C PRO A 370 1.44 -5.37 7.15
N ILE A 371 2.58 -5.66 7.78
CA ILE A 371 3.30 -6.94 7.65
C ILE A 371 2.90 -7.83 8.82
N LYS A 372 2.76 -9.13 8.57
CA LYS A 372 2.52 -10.14 9.58
C LYS A 372 3.65 -10.14 10.62
N GLU A 373 3.32 -10.20 11.91
CA GLU A 373 4.29 -9.99 12.99
C GLU A 373 5.50 -10.90 12.89
N GLU A 374 5.26 -12.18 12.58
CA GLU A 374 6.30 -13.22 12.48
C GLU A 374 7.24 -13.00 11.29
N GLU A 375 6.85 -12.16 10.31
CA GLU A 375 7.59 -11.94 9.07
C GLU A 375 8.39 -10.63 9.05
N LYS A 376 8.12 -9.72 9.99
CA LYS A 376 8.75 -8.41 10.06
C LYS A 376 10.27 -8.48 10.11
N HIS A 377 10.82 -9.44 10.85
CA HIS A 377 12.26 -9.64 11.01
C HIS A 377 12.99 -9.88 9.68
N LYS A 378 12.32 -10.43 8.65
CA LYS A 378 12.90 -10.63 7.31
C LYS A 378 13.13 -9.32 6.57
N THR A 379 12.42 -8.26 6.95
CA THR A 379 12.56 -6.92 6.33
C THR A 379 13.67 -6.09 6.95
N ALA A 380 14.46 -6.66 7.84
CA ALA A 380 15.49 -5.92 8.54
C ALA A 380 16.49 -5.27 7.57
N PHE A 381 16.78 -4.00 7.85
CA PHE A 381 17.74 -3.20 7.09
C PHE A 381 18.72 -2.49 8.00
N ILE A 382 19.92 -2.28 7.50
CA ILE A 382 21.04 -1.70 8.24
C ILE A 382 21.41 -0.34 7.69
N THR A 383 21.63 0.60 8.61
CA THR A 383 22.20 1.93 8.37
C THR A 383 23.51 2.08 9.17
N ALA A 384 24.18 3.21 9.10
CA ALA A 384 25.33 3.50 9.96
C ALA A 384 24.96 3.48 11.45
N ASP A 385 23.72 3.88 11.80
CA ASP A 385 23.28 4.06 13.18
C ASP A 385 22.61 2.83 13.81
N GLY A 386 22.31 1.79 13.02
CA GLY A 386 21.69 0.60 13.58
C GLY A 386 20.93 -0.29 12.60
N LEU A 387 20.26 -1.29 13.17
CA LEU A 387 19.44 -2.26 12.48
C LEU A 387 17.96 -2.01 12.80
N TYR A 388 17.14 -1.94 11.77
CA TYR A 388 15.71 -1.64 11.85
C TYR A 388 14.91 -2.61 10.99
N GLU A 389 13.62 -2.77 11.27
CA GLU A 389 12.72 -3.61 10.48
C GLU A 389 11.37 -2.91 10.27
N TRP A 390 10.67 -3.24 9.19
CA TRP A 390 9.42 -2.61 8.82
C TRP A 390 8.22 -3.25 9.54
N ASN A 391 7.33 -2.40 10.03
CA ASN A 391 6.00 -2.79 10.50
C ASN A 391 4.98 -2.86 9.36
N VAL A 392 5.29 -2.20 8.25
CA VAL A 392 4.44 -2.04 7.06
C VAL A 392 5.16 -2.51 5.81
N LEU A 393 4.43 -2.73 4.72
CA LEU A 393 4.94 -3.26 3.48
C LEU A 393 6.03 -2.35 2.89
N ALA A 394 7.26 -2.86 2.88
CA ALA A 394 8.41 -2.11 2.40
C ALA A 394 8.44 -2.00 0.87
N GLN A 395 8.91 -0.87 0.39
CA GLN A 395 9.25 -0.71 -1.03
C GLN A 395 10.49 -1.54 -1.38
N GLY A 396 10.52 -2.10 -2.60
CA GLY A 396 11.65 -2.91 -3.06
C GLY A 396 11.55 -4.41 -2.80
N LEU A 397 10.58 -4.87 -2.00
CA LEU A 397 10.28 -6.30 -1.88
C LEU A 397 9.62 -6.82 -3.17
N LYS A 398 10.01 -8.03 -3.59
CA LYS A 398 9.56 -8.70 -4.83
C LYS A 398 8.03 -8.79 -4.95
N ASN A 399 7.36 -9.06 -3.84
CA ASN A 399 5.93 -9.33 -3.81
C ASN A 399 5.08 -8.11 -3.37
N SER A 400 5.68 -6.94 -3.09
CA SER A 400 4.91 -5.74 -2.72
C SER A 400 3.92 -5.31 -3.81
N PRO A 401 4.28 -5.20 -5.10
CA PRO A 401 3.33 -4.79 -6.12
C PRO A 401 2.17 -5.79 -6.31
N PRO A 402 2.39 -7.11 -6.49
CA PRO A 402 1.27 -8.05 -6.65
C PRO A 402 0.37 -8.15 -5.42
N LEU A 403 0.93 -8.05 -4.20
CA LEU A 403 0.10 -8.03 -3.00
C LEU A 403 -0.77 -6.79 -2.93
N PHE A 404 -0.19 -5.61 -3.14
CA PHE A 404 -0.93 -4.35 -3.09
C PHE A 404 -2.05 -4.35 -4.14
N GLN A 405 -1.75 -4.78 -5.36
CA GLN A 405 -2.75 -4.94 -6.42
C GLN A 405 -3.89 -5.87 -6.01
N ARG A 406 -3.59 -7.00 -5.35
CA ARG A 406 -4.61 -7.95 -4.85
C ARG A 406 -5.47 -7.30 -3.78
N VAL A 407 -4.87 -6.67 -2.77
CA VAL A 407 -5.61 -6.00 -1.70
C VAL A 407 -6.55 -4.95 -2.28
N MET A 408 -6.05 -4.09 -3.17
CA MET A 408 -6.86 -3.04 -3.77
C MET A 408 -7.96 -3.61 -4.69
N ALA A 409 -7.67 -4.66 -5.47
CA ALA A 409 -8.67 -5.33 -6.30
C ALA A 409 -9.78 -5.99 -5.48
N ASP A 410 -9.44 -6.60 -4.34
CA ASP A 410 -10.40 -7.25 -3.45
C ASP A 410 -11.32 -6.21 -2.77
N ILE A 411 -10.76 -5.16 -2.17
CA ILE A 411 -11.58 -4.16 -1.47
C ILE A 411 -12.42 -3.30 -2.42
N LEU A 412 -11.91 -3.00 -3.63
CA LEU A 412 -12.63 -2.21 -4.64
C LEU A 412 -13.43 -3.08 -5.63
N SER A 413 -13.57 -4.38 -5.36
CA SER A 413 -14.36 -5.27 -6.19
C SER A 413 -15.82 -4.82 -6.42
N PRO A 414 -16.52 -4.16 -5.45
CA PRO A 414 -17.84 -3.59 -5.69
C PRO A 414 -17.84 -2.45 -6.73
N CYS A 415 -16.72 -1.73 -6.86
CA CYS A 415 -16.56 -0.59 -7.76
C CYS A 415 -15.99 -0.98 -9.14
N ARG A 416 -15.75 -2.26 -9.40
CA ARG A 416 -15.05 -2.74 -10.61
C ARG A 416 -15.67 -2.33 -11.95
N GLN A 417 -16.95 -1.96 -11.96
CA GLN A 417 -17.64 -1.53 -13.18
C GLN A 417 -17.25 -0.12 -13.61
N PHE A 418 -16.96 0.76 -12.65
CA PHE A 418 -16.68 2.16 -12.87
C PHE A 418 -15.31 2.60 -12.31
N SER A 419 -14.49 1.66 -11.85
CA SER A 419 -13.13 1.94 -11.40
C SER A 419 -12.12 0.95 -11.94
N LEU A 420 -10.89 1.41 -12.07
CA LEU A 420 -9.71 0.63 -12.44
C LEU A 420 -8.61 0.89 -11.43
N VAL A 421 -7.92 -0.17 -11.05
CA VAL A 421 -6.78 -0.11 -10.13
C VAL A 421 -5.55 -0.64 -10.82
N TYR A 422 -4.49 0.12 -10.79
CA TYR A 422 -3.17 -0.30 -11.23
C TYR A 422 -2.12 0.08 -10.20
N ILE A 423 -1.83 -0.86 -9.29
CA ILE A 423 -0.98 -0.64 -8.12
C ILE A 423 -1.49 0.55 -7.29
N ASP A 424 -0.75 1.66 -7.21
CA ASP A 424 -1.07 2.83 -6.41
C ASP A 424 -2.07 3.79 -7.08
N ASP A 425 -2.30 3.65 -8.39
CA ASP A 425 -3.17 4.52 -9.18
C ASP A 425 -4.59 3.94 -9.28
N ILE A 426 -5.58 4.68 -8.83
CA ILE A 426 -7.01 4.34 -8.96
C ILE A 426 -7.64 5.37 -9.90
N VAL A 427 -8.40 4.90 -10.90
CA VAL A 427 -9.18 5.75 -11.79
C VAL A 427 -10.65 5.42 -11.69
N VAL A 428 -11.47 6.43 -11.48
CA VAL A 428 -12.93 6.38 -11.56
C VAL A 428 -13.36 7.04 -12.87
N PHE A 429 -14.35 6.46 -13.54
CA PHE A 429 -14.82 6.97 -14.83
C PHE A 429 -16.35 6.82 -14.95
N SER A 430 -16.98 7.80 -15.61
CA SER A 430 -18.45 7.89 -15.71
C SER A 430 -18.87 8.68 -16.95
N ARG A 431 -20.13 8.54 -17.34
CA ARG A 431 -20.69 9.19 -18.54
C ARG A 431 -21.33 10.54 -18.23
N SER A 432 -21.91 10.73 -17.02
CA SER A 432 -22.47 12.00 -16.55
C SER A 432 -21.80 12.47 -15.27
N PHE A 433 -22.06 13.73 -14.91
CA PHE A 433 -21.57 14.31 -13.66
C PHE A 433 -22.19 13.63 -12.45
N GLU A 434 -23.51 13.44 -12.45
CA GLU A 434 -24.26 12.84 -11.35
C GLU A 434 -23.82 11.37 -11.11
N GLU A 435 -23.62 10.62 -12.20
CA GLU A 435 -23.08 9.26 -12.14
C GLU A 435 -21.69 9.27 -11.50
N HIS A 436 -20.85 10.25 -11.89
CA HIS A 436 -19.49 10.36 -11.39
C HIS A 436 -19.42 10.70 -9.90
N LEU A 437 -20.32 11.58 -9.45
CA LEU A 437 -20.48 11.96 -8.05
C LEU A 437 -20.80 10.73 -7.18
N ASN A 438 -21.78 9.93 -7.63
CA ASN A 438 -22.18 8.69 -6.95
C ASN A 438 -21.06 7.64 -6.94
N HIS A 439 -20.35 7.46 -8.05
CA HIS A 439 -19.23 6.52 -8.15
C HIS A 439 -18.08 6.91 -7.23
N LEU A 440 -17.75 8.22 -7.20
CA LEU A 440 -16.69 8.73 -6.32
C LEU A 440 -17.07 8.53 -4.85
N GLN A 441 -18.30 8.85 -4.45
CA GLN A 441 -18.78 8.65 -3.08
C GLN A 441 -18.69 7.19 -2.64
N GLN A 442 -19.13 6.25 -3.47
CA GLN A 442 -19.05 4.82 -3.18
C GLN A 442 -17.59 4.38 -2.95
N LEU A 443 -16.68 4.81 -3.81
CA LEU A 443 -15.28 4.45 -3.73
C LEU A 443 -14.61 5.06 -2.48
N LEU A 444 -14.86 6.35 -2.19
CA LEU A 444 -14.32 7.02 -0.99
C LEU A 444 -14.85 6.38 0.30
N CYS A 445 -16.13 5.96 0.33
CA CYS A 445 -16.72 5.23 1.46
C CYS A 445 -15.96 3.93 1.74
N ILE A 446 -15.64 3.15 0.69
CA ILE A 446 -14.85 1.92 0.84
C ILE A 446 -13.45 2.22 1.34
N LEU A 447 -12.73 3.18 0.75
CA LEU A 447 -11.39 3.54 1.20
C LEU A 447 -11.38 4.00 2.66
N SER A 448 -12.36 4.80 3.08
CA SER A 448 -12.54 5.25 4.47
C SER A 448 -12.76 4.08 5.43
N LYS A 449 -13.60 3.12 5.04
CA LYS A 449 -13.89 1.91 5.84
C LYS A 449 -12.62 1.11 6.16
N TYR A 450 -11.68 1.06 5.24
CA TYR A 450 -10.41 0.35 5.42
C TYR A 450 -9.28 1.25 5.93
N ASN A 451 -9.57 2.53 6.27
CA ASN A 451 -8.61 3.51 6.77
C ASN A 451 -7.43 3.76 5.82
N PHE A 452 -7.68 3.81 4.52
CA PHE A 452 -6.69 4.24 3.55
C PHE A 452 -6.53 5.75 3.55
N GLN A 453 -5.40 6.23 3.00
CA GLN A 453 -5.07 7.65 2.89
C GLN A 453 -4.66 7.98 1.46
N LEU A 454 -5.21 9.06 0.94
CA LEU A 454 -4.90 9.59 -0.38
C LEU A 454 -3.77 10.64 -0.32
N ASN A 455 -3.23 10.95 -1.48
CA ASN A 455 -2.23 11.98 -1.69
C ASN A 455 -2.84 13.15 -2.49
N PRO A 456 -3.53 14.11 -1.83
CA PRO A 456 -4.30 15.15 -2.49
C PRO A 456 -3.55 15.91 -3.58
N PRO A 457 -2.27 16.30 -3.40
CA PRO A 457 -1.52 17.00 -4.46
C PRO A 457 -1.38 16.23 -5.78
N LYS A 458 -1.52 14.92 -5.75
CA LYS A 458 -1.43 14.06 -6.95
C LYS A 458 -2.78 13.55 -7.43
N CYS A 459 -3.84 13.77 -6.67
CA CYS A 459 -5.20 13.42 -7.08
C CYS A 459 -5.74 14.45 -8.08
N LYS A 460 -6.55 13.98 -9.02
CA LYS A 460 -7.29 14.80 -9.97
C LYS A 460 -8.73 14.31 -10.00
N LEU A 461 -9.70 15.19 -9.73
CA LEU A 461 -11.10 14.82 -9.63
C LEU A 461 -11.91 15.53 -10.74
N PHE A 462 -12.92 14.87 -11.28
CA PHE A 462 -13.88 15.43 -12.26
C PHE A 462 -13.23 16.09 -13.49
N HIS A 463 -12.16 15.49 -14.02
CA HIS A 463 -11.54 15.97 -15.25
C HIS A 463 -12.12 15.27 -16.49
N GLN A 464 -12.19 15.97 -17.61
CA GLN A 464 -12.51 15.39 -18.92
C GLN A 464 -11.30 14.70 -19.57
N LYS A 465 -10.10 15.04 -19.11
CA LYS A 465 -8.82 14.44 -19.57
C LYS A 465 -7.93 14.17 -18.36
N ILE A 466 -7.39 12.97 -18.27
CA ILE A 466 -6.49 12.57 -17.18
C ILE A 466 -5.19 11.97 -17.69
N ASP A 467 -4.11 12.15 -16.93
CA ASP A 467 -2.86 11.43 -17.10
C ASP A 467 -2.91 10.11 -16.33
N TYR A 468 -2.98 9.01 -17.05
CA TYR A 468 -3.02 7.67 -16.48
C TYR A 468 -2.11 6.73 -17.23
N LEU A 469 -1.27 5.99 -16.52
CA LEU A 469 -0.28 5.05 -17.08
C LEU A 469 0.54 5.67 -18.23
N SER A 470 0.93 6.95 -18.04
CA SER A 470 1.72 7.73 -19.00
C SER A 470 1.02 8.03 -20.33
N HIS A 471 -0.32 7.96 -20.34
CA HIS A 471 -1.16 8.40 -21.44
C HIS A 471 -2.10 9.51 -20.95
N ILE A 472 -2.43 10.43 -21.81
CA ILE A 472 -3.55 11.34 -21.60
C ILE A 472 -4.78 10.66 -22.16
N ILE A 473 -5.74 10.41 -21.30
CA ILE A 473 -7.01 9.72 -21.58
C ILE A 473 -8.13 10.74 -21.71
N SER A 474 -8.98 10.60 -22.71
CA SER A 474 -10.19 11.42 -22.93
C SER A 474 -11.34 10.55 -23.44
N GLU A 475 -12.55 11.13 -23.61
CA GLU A 475 -13.70 10.47 -24.22
C GLU A 475 -13.40 9.96 -25.64
N GLU A 476 -12.68 10.74 -26.42
CA GLU A 476 -12.41 10.48 -27.83
C GLU A 476 -11.34 9.41 -28.05
N GLY A 477 -10.32 9.37 -27.19
CA GLY A 477 -9.19 8.47 -27.35
C GLY A 477 -8.07 8.73 -26.35
N PHE A 478 -6.88 8.27 -26.68
CA PHE A 478 -5.72 8.42 -25.83
C PHE A 478 -4.45 8.78 -26.61
N GLN A 479 -3.60 9.55 -25.95
CA GLN A 479 -2.32 10.02 -26.51
C GLN A 479 -1.20 9.91 -25.46
N PRO A 480 0.07 9.92 -25.87
CA PRO A 480 1.19 9.96 -24.95
C PRO A 480 1.20 11.24 -24.09
N ASN A 481 1.77 11.15 -22.88
CA ASN A 481 2.01 12.35 -22.07
C ASN A 481 3.15 13.20 -22.67
N ASN A 482 2.92 14.51 -22.75
CA ASN A 482 3.87 15.47 -23.33
C ASN A 482 5.23 15.51 -22.59
N GLU A 483 5.25 15.35 -21.27
CA GLU A 483 6.50 15.37 -20.49
C GLU A 483 7.48 14.28 -20.94
N ARG A 484 6.97 13.09 -21.25
CA ARG A 484 7.81 12.01 -21.79
C ARG A 484 8.30 12.28 -23.20
N ILE A 485 7.46 12.86 -24.04
CA ILE A 485 7.86 13.29 -25.39
C ILE A 485 9.02 14.28 -25.26
N GLN A 486 8.87 15.31 -24.42
CA GLN A 486 9.92 16.28 -24.17
C GLN A 486 11.22 15.64 -23.64
N SER A 487 11.11 14.65 -22.77
CA SER A 487 12.28 13.91 -22.29
C SER A 487 13.06 13.22 -23.42
N ILE A 488 12.36 12.69 -24.45
CA ILE A 488 13.01 12.09 -25.63
C ILE A 488 13.57 13.19 -26.54
N MET A 489 12.82 14.28 -26.70
CA MET A 489 13.27 15.42 -27.51
C MET A 489 14.57 16.04 -26.99
N ASN A 490 14.77 16.06 -25.68
CA ASN A 490 15.96 16.60 -25.04
C ASN A 490 17.16 15.64 -25.06
N LEU A 491 16.99 14.38 -25.52
CA LEU A 491 18.13 13.47 -25.69
C LEU A 491 19.08 13.99 -26.78
N ARG A 492 20.37 13.98 -26.45
CA ARG A 492 21.43 14.26 -27.44
C ARG A 492 21.56 13.09 -28.40
N GLU A 493 22.18 13.33 -29.53
CA GLU A 493 22.50 12.29 -30.49
C GLU A 493 23.39 11.22 -29.83
N PRO A 494 23.07 9.93 -29.98
CA PRO A 494 23.83 8.87 -29.34
C PRO A 494 25.26 8.77 -29.84
N SER A 495 26.22 8.84 -28.94
CA SER A 495 27.66 8.59 -29.19
C SER A 495 28.07 7.19 -28.77
N THR A 496 27.27 6.50 -27.99
CA THR A 496 27.55 5.15 -27.46
C THR A 496 26.38 4.19 -27.76
N LEU A 497 26.71 2.89 -27.78
CA LEU A 497 25.72 1.82 -27.90
C LEU A 497 24.65 1.90 -26.78
N VAL A 498 25.06 2.29 -25.57
CA VAL A 498 24.14 2.41 -24.42
C VAL A 498 23.14 3.52 -24.65
N GLU A 499 23.59 4.68 -25.16
CA GLU A 499 22.71 5.80 -25.48
C GLU A 499 21.75 5.49 -26.62
N ALA A 500 22.23 4.81 -27.66
CA ALA A 500 21.37 4.36 -28.77
C ALA A 500 20.29 3.38 -28.31
N ASN A 501 20.65 2.42 -27.44
CA ASN A 501 19.68 1.51 -26.84
C ASN A 501 18.68 2.23 -25.91
N LYS A 502 19.14 3.24 -25.16
CA LYS A 502 18.25 4.07 -24.31
C LYS A 502 17.25 4.85 -25.16
N PHE A 503 17.70 5.44 -26.26
CA PHE A 503 16.83 6.15 -27.22
C PHE A 503 15.76 5.22 -27.81
N LEU A 504 16.16 4.07 -28.39
CA LEU A 504 15.23 3.09 -28.93
C LEU A 504 14.27 2.51 -27.86
N GLY A 505 14.79 2.26 -26.67
CA GLY A 505 13.99 1.79 -25.53
C GLY A 505 12.89 2.78 -25.16
N GLY A 506 13.23 4.08 -25.11
CA GLY A 506 12.25 5.15 -24.88
C GLY A 506 11.21 5.23 -25.99
N LEU A 507 11.64 5.13 -27.26
CA LEU A 507 10.75 5.19 -28.41
C LEU A 507 9.86 3.96 -28.61
N SER A 508 10.30 2.78 -28.17
CA SER A 508 9.54 1.54 -28.32
C SER A 508 8.13 1.62 -27.73
N TRP A 509 7.97 2.46 -26.71
CA TRP A 509 6.68 2.71 -26.09
C TRP A 509 5.70 3.49 -27.00
N TYR A 510 6.23 4.38 -27.89
CA TYR A 510 5.45 5.18 -28.84
C TYR A 510 5.17 4.47 -30.17
N ARG A 511 5.72 3.30 -30.35
CA ARG A 511 5.68 2.53 -31.58
C ARG A 511 4.27 2.36 -32.17
N LYS A 512 3.26 2.17 -31.30
CA LYS A 512 1.85 2.01 -31.69
C LYS A 512 1.20 3.29 -32.22
N PHE A 513 1.83 4.45 -32.04
CA PHE A 513 1.35 5.74 -32.50
C PHE A 513 2.05 6.19 -33.79
N ILE A 514 3.16 5.57 -34.17
CA ILE A 514 4.01 6.00 -35.28
C ILE A 514 3.87 5.01 -36.43
N PRO A 515 3.32 5.43 -37.60
CA PRO A 515 3.29 4.61 -38.79
C PRO A 515 4.73 4.29 -39.25
N ARG A 516 4.95 3.10 -39.81
CA ARG A 516 6.24 2.64 -40.36
C ARG A 516 7.45 2.76 -39.42
N PHE A 517 7.21 2.76 -38.10
CA PHE A 517 8.28 2.92 -37.08
C PHE A 517 9.49 2.02 -37.32
N ALA A 518 9.26 0.73 -37.67
CA ALA A 518 10.35 -0.22 -37.84
C ALA A 518 11.26 0.10 -39.02
N SER A 519 10.71 0.57 -40.12
CA SER A 519 11.48 0.98 -41.32
C SER A 519 12.35 2.19 -41.02
N ILE A 520 11.79 3.18 -40.31
CA ILE A 520 12.52 4.40 -39.91
C ILE A 520 13.61 4.08 -38.88
N ALA A 521 13.31 3.21 -37.91
CA ALA A 521 14.27 2.82 -36.87
C ALA A 521 15.32 1.78 -37.32
N ALA A 522 15.12 1.15 -38.52
CA ALA A 522 15.98 0.07 -39.00
C ALA A 522 17.49 0.43 -39.04
N PRO A 523 17.94 1.62 -39.49
CA PRO A 523 19.36 1.99 -39.45
C PRO A 523 19.94 1.95 -38.02
N ILE A 524 19.17 2.41 -37.02
CA ILE A 524 19.61 2.42 -35.63
C ILE A 524 19.63 0.99 -35.05
N HIS A 525 18.62 0.16 -35.40
CA HIS A 525 18.61 -1.24 -35.00
C HIS A 525 19.79 -2.04 -35.52
N LYS A 526 20.34 -1.73 -36.71
CA LYS A 526 21.54 -2.38 -37.26
C LYS A 526 22.76 -2.21 -36.37
N VAL A 527 22.92 -1.06 -35.72
CA VAL A 527 24.07 -0.74 -34.88
C VAL A 527 23.83 -1.07 -33.41
N THR A 528 22.57 -1.34 -32.99
CA THR A 528 22.23 -1.68 -31.61
C THR A 528 22.12 -3.19 -31.37
N ASN A 529 21.71 -3.98 -32.36
CA ASN A 529 21.57 -5.44 -32.27
C ASN A 529 22.91 -6.19 -32.46
N LEU A 530 24.00 -5.62 -31.97
CA LEU A 530 25.34 -6.21 -32.08
C LEU A 530 25.53 -7.35 -31.07
N THR A 531 26.16 -8.45 -31.52
CA THR A 531 26.61 -9.53 -30.64
C THR A 531 27.64 -9.04 -29.64
N LYS A 532 27.84 -9.75 -28.52
CA LYS A 532 28.81 -9.36 -27.48
C LYS A 532 30.20 -9.07 -28.04
N LYS A 533 30.66 -9.85 -29.06
CA LYS A 533 31.96 -9.66 -29.73
C LYS A 533 32.02 -8.36 -30.52
N ASN A 534 30.91 -7.92 -31.12
CA ASN A 534 30.88 -6.78 -32.04
C ASN A 534 30.46 -5.47 -31.38
N ARG A 535 30.22 -5.45 -30.06
CA ARG A 535 29.82 -4.22 -29.33
C ARG A 535 30.85 -3.10 -29.42
N LYS A 536 32.14 -3.42 -29.60
CA LYS A 536 33.23 -2.46 -29.80
C LYS A 536 33.19 -1.78 -31.17
N ASN A 537 32.43 -2.33 -32.12
CA ASN A 537 32.29 -1.82 -33.49
C ASN A 537 31.07 -0.91 -33.66
N PHE A 538 30.56 -0.36 -32.57
CA PHE A 538 29.46 0.61 -32.64
C PHE A 538 29.94 1.84 -33.43
N LYS A 539 29.22 2.14 -34.51
CA LYS A 539 29.44 3.35 -35.34
C LYS A 539 28.11 4.01 -35.54
N TRP A 540 28.11 5.34 -35.39
CA TRP A 540 26.97 6.18 -35.66
C TRP A 540 27.27 7.04 -36.87
N GLU A 541 26.60 6.79 -37.97
CA GLU A 541 26.83 7.40 -39.27
C GLU A 541 25.60 8.13 -39.77
N LYS A 542 25.67 8.75 -40.96
CA LYS A 542 24.60 9.54 -41.55
C LYS A 542 23.21 8.85 -41.56
N PRO A 543 23.08 7.53 -41.92
CA PRO A 543 21.77 6.86 -41.89
C PRO A 543 21.13 6.79 -40.50
N GLN A 544 21.95 6.63 -39.44
CA GLN A 544 21.48 6.63 -38.05
C GLN A 544 21.08 8.02 -37.60
N HIS A 545 21.84 9.04 -37.99
CA HIS A 545 21.53 10.45 -37.76
C HIS A 545 20.18 10.85 -38.39
N GLU A 546 19.97 10.54 -39.66
CA GLU A 546 18.73 10.82 -40.35
C GLU A 546 17.53 10.14 -39.71
N ALA A 547 17.67 8.84 -39.34
CA ALA A 547 16.63 8.09 -38.65
C ALA A 547 16.32 8.68 -37.24
N PHE A 548 17.35 9.15 -36.54
CA PHE A 548 17.19 9.81 -35.24
C PHE A 548 16.38 11.10 -35.34
N LEU A 549 16.73 11.95 -36.29
CA LEU A 549 16.01 13.21 -36.53
C LEU A 549 14.56 12.97 -37.00
N GLN A 550 14.37 12.03 -37.92
CA GLN A 550 13.05 11.68 -38.44
C GLN A 550 12.13 11.14 -37.33
N LEU A 551 12.63 10.26 -36.47
CA LEU A 551 11.86 9.73 -35.33
C LEU A 551 11.48 10.82 -34.34
N LYS A 552 12.38 11.77 -34.06
CA LYS A 552 12.06 12.93 -33.22
C LYS A 552 10.99 13.83 -33.88
N GLN A 553 11.12 14.04 -35.18
CA GLN A 553 10.14 14.87 -35.92
C GLN A 553 8.74 14.26 -35.87
N PHE A 554 8.60 12.97 -36.02
CA PHE A 554 7.31 12.27 -35.87
C PHE A 554 6.65 12.50 -34.51
N LEU A 555 7.43 12.59 -33.43
CA LEU A 555 6.89 12.85 -32.08
C LEU A 555 6.28 14.26 -31.94
N ILE A 556 6.63 15.19 -32.80
CA ILE A 556 6.14 16.59 -32.75
C ILE A 556 5.06 16.84 -33.78
N THR A 557 5.25 16.35 -35.03
CA THR A 557 4.43 16.74 -36.18
C THR A 557 3.21 15.85 -36.39
N SER A 558 3.28 14.57 -35.94
CA SER A 558 2.14 13.67 -36.08
C SER A 558 1.22 13.77 -34.85
N PRO A 559 -0.09 13.83 -35.07
CA PRO A 559 -1.01 13.64 -33.94
C PRO A 559 -0.82 12.23 -33.42
N LEU A 560 -0.06 12.10 -32.31
CA LEU A 560 0.16 10.84 -31.62
C LEU A 560 -1.11 10.46 -30.86
N PHE A 561 -2.20 10.27 -31.58
CA PHE A 561 -3.52 10.01 -31.04
C PHE A 561 -4.07 8.70 -31.60
N LEU A 562 -4.66 7.89 -30.71
CA LEU A 562 -5.39 6.69 -31.08
C LEU A 562 -6.79 6.75 -30.51
N ASP A 563 -7.75 6.42 -31.37
CA ASP A 563 -9.16 6.37 -31.03
C ASP A 563 -9.49 5.08 -30.28
N TYR A 564 -10.62 5.05 -29.58
CA TYR A 564 -11.16 3.84 -29.02
C TYR A 564 -11.99 3.07 -30.05
N PRO A 565 -11.93 1.74 -30.07
CA PRO A 565 -12.76 0.95 -30.94
C PRO A 565 -14.24 1.02 -30.54
N ASN A 566 -15.11 1.16 -31.53
CA ASN A 566 -16.56 1.08 -31.37
C ASN A 566 -17.05 -0.30 -31.84
N ASP A 567 -17.73 -1.03 -30.93
CA ASP A 567 -18.15 -2.42 -31.20
C ASP A 567 -19.27 -2.54 -32.26
N ASN A 568 -19.95 -1.43 -32.62
CA ASN A 568 -21.00 -1.40 -33.63
C ASN A 568 -20.48 -1.35 -35.07
N TYR A 569 -19.18 -1.13 -35.27
CA TYR A 569 -18.58 -0.99 -36.59
C TYR A 569 -17.46 -2.02 -36.78
N PRO A 570 -17.29 -2.57 -38.01
CA PRO A 570 -16.19 -3.48 -38.30
C PRO A 570 -14.85 -2.77 -38.18
N VAL A 571 -13.82 -3.49 -37.74
CA VAL A 571 -12.44 -3.00 -37.75
C VAL A 571 -11.81 -3.29 -39.11
N ILE A 572 -11.04 -2.35 -39.62
CA ILE A 572 -10.35 -2.41 -40.89
C ILE A 572 -8.86 -2.60 -40.60
N LEU A 573 -8.30 -3.74 -41.00
CA LEU A 573 -6.88 -4.03 -40.92
C LEU A 573 -6.26 -3.92 -42.31
N THR A 574 -5.42 -2.91 -42.52
CA THR A 574 -4.61 -2.76 -43.73
C THR A 574 -3.21 -3.28 -43.47
N THR A 575 -2.69 -4.20 -44.24
CA THR A 575 -1.36 -4.80 -44.09
C THR A 575 -0.51 -4.62 -45.34
N ASP A 576 0.79 -4.47 -45.10
CA ASP A 576 1.82 -4.36 -46.16
C ASP A 576 3.08 -5.09 -45.70
N ALA A 577 3.75 -5.80 -46.59
CA ALA A 577 4.98 -6.50 -46.32
C ALA A 577 6.05 -6.29 -47.39
N SER A 578 7.28 -6.16 -46.95
CA SER A 578 8.46 -6.12 -47.80
C SER A 578 9.57 -7.00 -47.24
N LYS A 579 10.61 -7.18 -48.03
CA LYS A 579 11.84 -7.85 -47.52
C LYS A 579 12.49 -7.13 -46.36
N VAL A 580 12.16 -5.85 -46.13
CA VAL A 580 12.74 -5.04 -45.04
C VAL A 580 11.87 -5.02 -43.80
N GLY A 581 10.57 -5.01 -43.97
CA GLY A 581 9.64 -4.88 -42.83
C GLY A 581 8.23 -5.32 -43.14
N ILE A 582 7.48 -5.50 -42.07
CA ILE A 582 6.06 -5.82 -42.05
C ILE A 582 5.35 -4.67 -41.34
N GLY A 583 4.26 -4.20 -41.92
CA GLY A 583 3.43 -3.15 -41.36
C GLY A 583 1.95 -3.50 -41.35
N GLY A 584 1.21 -2.83 -40.48
CA GLY A 584 -0.25 -2.88 -40.48
C GLY A 584 -0.86 -1.73 -39.72
N THR A 585 -1.97 -1.24 -40.22
CA THR A 585 -2.75 -0.17 -39.62
C THR A 585 -4.14 -0.70 -39.29
N LEU A 586 -4.57 -0.52 -38.05
CA LEU A 586 -5.91 -0.87 -37.61
C LEU A 586 -6.76 0.40 -37.50
N GLN A 587 -7.88 0.42 -38.19
CA GLN A 587 -8.77 1.56 -38.31
C GLN A 587 -10.23 1.16 -38.19
N GLN A 588 -11.10 2.12 -38.02
CA GLN A 588 -12.55 2.00 -38.22
C GLN A 588 -13.06 3.18 -39.05
N ASN A 589 -14.05 2.91 -39.87
CA ASN A 589 -14.81 3.98 -40.55
C ASN A 589 -16.14 4.13 -39.80
N ILE A 590 -16.29 5.25 -39.10
CA ILE A 590 -17.48 5.58 -38.33
C ILE A 590 -18.15 6.78 -39.00
N ASN A 591 -19.28 6.55 -39.67
CA ASN A 591 -20.04 7.59 -40.39
C ASN A 591 -19.22 8.39 -41.40
N GLY A 592 -18.26 7.77 -42.08
CA GLY A 592 -17.38 8.42 -43.08
C GLY A 592 -16.07 8.96 -42.48
N GLU A 593 -15.92 9.02 -41.17
CA GLU A 593 -14.70 9.43 -40.50
C GLU A 593 -13.80 8.23 -40.18
N ILE A 594 -12.53 8.30 -40.60
CA ILE A 594 -11.54 7.24 -40.31
C ILE A 594 -10.93 7.47 -38.95
N LYS A 595 -11.14 6.51 -38.05
CA LYS A 595 -10.56 6.45 -36.68
C LYS A 595 -9.37 5.52 -36.68
N ASN A 596 -8.23 5.97 -36.11
CA ASN A 596 -7.00 5.19 -36.03
C ASN A 596 -6.91 4.49 -34.65
N LEU A 597 -6.89 3.18 -34.67
CA LEU A 597 -6.87 2.37 -33.45
C LEU A 597 -5.47 1.90 -33.05
N TYR A 598 -4.63 1.55 -34.06
CA TYR A 598 -3.29 0.99 -33.80
C TYR A 598 -2.41 1.00 -35.04
N TYR A 599 -1.11 1.25 -34.85
CA TYR A 599 -0.08 1.05 -35.87
C TYR A 599 0.84 -0.09 -35.45
N HIS A 600 1.03 -1.07 -36.33
CA HIS A 600 2.03 -2.12 -36.17
C HIS A 600 3.13 -1.99 -37.21
N SER A 601 4.37 -2.19 -36.78
CA SER A 601 5.51 -2.20 -37.69
C SER A 601 6.62 -3.07 -37.09
N GLN A 602 7.22 -3.95 -37.90
CA GLN A 602 8.27 -4.88 -37.48
C GLN A 602 9.26 -5.10 -38.61
N VAL A 603 10.56 -5.17 -38.28
CA VAL A 603 11.62 -5.54 -39.22
C VAL A 603 11.59 -7.04 -39.46
N THR A 604 11.71 -7.46 -40.72
CA THR A 604 11.82 -8.87 -41.12
C THR A 604 13.14 -9.50 -40.64
N SER A 605 13.08 -10.71 -40.13
CA SER A 605 14.27 -11.50 -39.81
C SER A 605 15.02 -11.96 -41.08
N SER A 606 16.27 -12.39 -40.95
CA SER A 606 17.07 -12.93 -42.07
C SER A 606 16.37 -14.11 -42.78
N THR A 607 15.64 -14.94 -42.06
CA THR A 607 14.85 -16.05 -42.61
C THR A 607 13.62 -15.56 -43.35
N GLN A 608 12.89 -14.61 -42.80
CA GLN A 608 11.66 -14.04 -43.38
C GLN A 608 11.93 -13.30 -44.70
N ARG A 609 13.12 -12.64 -44.81
CA ARG A 609 13.54 -11.99 -46.08
C ARG A 609 13.64 -12.89 -47.28
N LYS A 610 13.71 -14.20 -47.06
CA LYS A 610 13.79 -15.22 -48.10
C LYS A 610 12.42 -15.79 -48.49
N TYR A 611 11.35 -15.32 -47.84
CA TYR A 611 9.98 -15.78 -48.16
C TYR A 611 9.51 -15.15 -49.45
N ASP A 612 8.64 -15.91 -50.15
CA ASP A 612 7.98 -15.39 -51.33
C ASP A 612 7.02 -14.23 -50.96
N PRO A 613 6.72 -13.33 -51.91
CA PRO A 613 5.86 -12.19 -51.64
C PRO A 613 4.52 -12.57 -50.99
N ILE A 614 3.86 -13.60 -51.50
CA ILE A 614 2.59 -14.10 -50.92
C ILE A 614 2.75 -14.57 -49.46
N GLU A 615 3.87 -15.22 -49.17
CA GLU A 615 4.15 -15.70 -47.79
C GLU A 615 4.43 -14.52 -46.83
N LEU A 616 5.11 -13.49 -47.34
CA LEU A 616 5.38 -12.28 -46.55
C LEU A 616 4.09 -11.51 -46.25
N GLU A 617 3.19 -11.36 -47.23
CA GLU A 617 1.91 -10.72 -47.04
C GLU A 617 1.00 -11.51 -46.08
N ALA A 618 0.90 -12.82 -46.25
CA ALA A 618 0.16 -13.65 -45.30
C ALA A 618 0.76 -13.57 -43.88
N LEU A 619 2.11 -13.53 -43.78
CA LEU A 619 2.80 -13.37 -42.49
C LEU A 619 2.49 -12.02 -41.88
N ALA A 620 2.38 -10.95 -42.68
CA ALA A 620 2.01 -9.62 -42.18
C ALA A 620 0.63 -9.64 -41.54
N ILE A 621 -0.34 -10.24 -42.18
CA ILE A 621 -1.68 -10.41 -41.60
C ILE A 621 -1.58 -11.12 -40.26
N TRP A 622 -0.92 -12.29 -40.22
CA TRP A 622 -0.79 -13.07 -38.99
C TRP A 622 -0.09 -12.31 -37.84
N MET A 623 1.01 -11.63 -38.13
CA MET A 623 1.74 -10.86 -37.10
C MET A 623 0.93 -9.68 -36.58
N CYS A 624 0.16 -9.02 -37.42
CA CYS A 624 -0.80 -8.01 -37.04
C CYS A 624 -1.89 -8.57 -36.13
N PHE A 625 -2.44 -9.75 -36.48
CA PHE A 625 -3.44 -10.43 -35.64
C PHE A 625 -2.91 -10.79 -34.26
N GLN A 626 -1.71 -11.34 -34.18
CA GLN A 626 -1.07 -11.65 -32.92
C GLN A 626 -0.86 -10.39 -32.06
N ARG A 627 -0.36 -9.32 -32.65
CA ARG A 627 -0.05 -8.08 -31.93
C ARG A 627 -1.30 -7.34 -31.49
N MET A 628 -2.31 -7.30 -32.33
CA MET A 628 -3.56 -6.57 -32.11
C MET A 628 -4.70 -7.51 -31.68
N ARG A 629 -4.40 -8.74 -31.26
CA ARG A 629 -5.38 -9.76 -30.86
C ARG A 629 -6.50 -9.19 -29.98
N SER A 630 -6.14 -8.40 -29.02
CA SER A 630 -7.08 -7.79 -28.09
C SER A 630 -8.00 -6.73 -28.70
N TYR A 631 -7.69 -6.21 -29.87
CA TYR A 631 -8.56 -5.31 -30.64
C TYR A 631 -9.45 -6.08 -31.63
N LEU A 632 -9.00 -7.23 -32.09
CA LEU A 632 -9.61 -8.01 -33.16
C LEU A 632 -10.57 -9.08 -32.66
N LEU A 633 -10.28 -9.68 -31.51
CA LEU A 633 -11.05 -10.78 -30.99
C LEU A 633 -12.50 -10.36 -30.67
N GLY A 634 -13.47 -11.10 -31.22
CA GLY A 634 -14.90 -10.85 -31.01
C GLY A 634 -15.52 -9.74 -31.88
N ARG A 635 -14.73 -9.09 -32.76
CA ARG A 635 -15.21 -8.03 -33.66
C ARG A 635 -15.24 -8.54 -35.11
N SER A 636 -16.11 -7.92 -35.93
CA SER A 636 -16.09 -8.12 -37.37
C SER A 636 -14.87 -7.42 -37.99
N ILE A 637 -14.11 -8.11 -38.82
CA ILE A 637 -12.83 -7.69 -39.37
C ILE A 637 -12.87 -7.64 -40.90
N ILE A 638 -12.48 -6.52 -41.49
CA ILE A 638 -12.22 -6.36 -42.91
C ILE A 638 -10.71 -6.22 -43.07
N ILE A 639 -10.12 -7.04 -43.96
CA ILE A 639 -8.67 -6.98 -44.20
C ILE A 639 -8.44 -6.38 -45.59
N TYR A 640 -7.55 -5.40 -45.67
CA TYR A 640 -7.04 -4.86 -46.94
C TYR A 640 -5.60 -5.34 -47.17
N THR A 641 -5.34 -5.89 -48.34
CA THR A 641 -4.02 -6.37 -48.79
C THR A 641 -3.78 -5.95 -50.23
N ASP A 642 -2.55 -5.73 -50.60
CA ASP A 642 -2.14 -5.46 -51.99
C ASP A 642 -1.86 -6.74 -52.78
N HIS A 643 -2.03 -7.94 -52.18
CA HIS A 643 -1.77 -9.23 -52.79
C HIS A 643 -3.06 -9.97 -53.08
N CYS A 644 -3.56 -9.86 -54.32
CA CYS A 644 -4.82 -10.44 -54.76
C CYS A 644 -5.04 -11.94 -54.44
N PRO A 645 -4.03 -12.86 -54.56
CA PRO A 645 -4.22 -14.25 -54.20
C PRO A 645 -4.65 -14.52 -52.76
N LEU A 646 -4.42 -13.59 -51.81
CA LEU A 646 -4.83 -13.75 -50.41
C LEU A 646 -6.32 -13.50 -50.18
N CYS A 647 -7.03 -12.86 -51.14
CA CYS A 647 -8.46 -12.57 -50.97
C CYS A 647 -9.32 -13.79 -50.70
N ASN A 648 -8.93 -14.95 -51.23
CA ASN A 648 -9.65 -16.19 -51.07
C ASN A 648 -9.03 -17.14 -50.05
N MET A 649 -7.99 -16.71 -49.30
CA MET A 649 -7.25 -17.64 -48.43
C MET A 649 -8.11 -18.24 -47.26
N MET A 650 -9.23 -17.64 -46.93
CA MET A 650 -10.16 -18.13 -45.93
C MET A 650 -11.17 -19.17 -46.51
N ASN A 651 -11.44 -19.12 -47.80
CA ASN A 651 -12.48 -19.92 -48.46
C ASN A 651 -11.92 -21.09 -49.31
N SER A 652 -10.64 -21.02 -49.70
CA SER A 652 -9.99 -22.03 -50.52
C SER A 652 -8.49 -22.14 -50.23
N THR A 653 -7.90 -23.28 -50.49
CA THR A 653 -6.45 -23.48 -50.37
C THR A 653 -5.72 -22.70 -51.45
N VAL A 654 -4.70 -21.93 -51.03
CA VAL A 654 -3.86 -21.11 -51.94
C VAL A 654 -2.73 -21.94 -52.54
N LYS A 655 -2.66 -23.26 -52.24
CA LYS A 655 -1.60 -24.18 -52.64
C LYS A 655 -0.19 -23.81 -52.15
N ASN A 656 -0.15 -22.99 -51.06
CA ASN A 656 1.08 -22.67 -50.35
C ASN A 656 0.93 -23.09 -48.90
N ARG A 657 1.78 -24.02 -48.43
CA ARG A 657 1.72 -24.60 -47.07
C ARG A 657 1.77 -23.59 -45.94
N ARG A 658 2.50 -22.49 -46.09
CA ARG A 658 2.58 -21.44 -45.04
C ARG A 658 1.31 -20.62 -45.02
N VAL A 659 0.81 -20.19 -46.15
CA VAL A 659 -0.43 -19.44 -46.29
C VAL A 659 -1.62 -20.25 -45.76
N ASP A 660 -1.73 -21.51 -46.16
CA ASP A 660 -2.81 -22.40 -45.71
C ASP A 660 -2.75 -22.64 -44.19
N ARG A 661 -1.54 -22.73 -43.61
CA ARG A 661 -1.38 -22.81 -42.14
C ARG A 661 -1.79 -21.52 -41.44
N ILE A 662 -1.50 -20.36 -42.00
CA ILE A 662 -1.91 -19.07 -41.48
C ILE A 662 -3.43 -18.93 -41.53
N SER A 663 -4.09 -19.37 -42.64
CA SER A 663 -5.55 -19.31 -42.76
C SER A 663 -6.24 -20.12 -41.66
N ILE A 664 -5.70 -21.30 -41.32
CA ILE A 664 -6.20 -22.11 -40.18
C ILE A 664 -6.08 -21.34 -38.84
N LEU A 665 -4.95 -20.69 -38.60
CA LEU A 665 -4.74 -19.91 -37.38
C LEU A 665 -5.64 -18.68 -37.27
N LEU A 666 -6.11 -18.14 -38.38
CA LEU A 666 -7.02 -17.01 -38.45
C LEU A 666 -8.49 -17.34 -38.21
N GLN A 667 -8.86 -18.64 -38.24
CA GLN A 667 -10.25 -19.09 -38.08
C GLN A 667 -10.88 -18.77 -36.70
N GLU A 668 -10.06 -18.46 -35.69
CA GLU A 668 -10.56 -18.01 -34.39
C GLU A 668 -11.15 -16.59 -34.42
N PHE A 669 -10.92 -15.84 -35.51
CA PHE A 669 -11.37 -14.46 -35.67
C PHE A 669 -12.55 -14.37 -36.65
N ASN A 670 -13.42 -13.38 -36.42
CA ASN A 670 -14.57 -13.14 -37.28
C ASN A 670 -14.16 -12.27 -38.49
N ILE A 671 -13.49 -12.85 -39.48
CA ILE A 671 -13.07 -12.17 -40.69
C ILE A 671 -14.25 -12.16 -41.67
N GLU A 672 -14.80 -10.96 -41.90
CA GLU A 672 -15.94 -10.78 -42.84
C GLU A 672 -15.51 -10.92 -44.29
N LYS A 673 -14.41 -10.25 -44.67
CA LYS A 673 -13.85 -10.28 -46.02
C LYS A 673 -12.40 -9.83 -46.07
N ILE A 674 -11.68 -10.28 -47.08
CA ILE A 674 -10.35 -9.81 -47.46
C ILE A 674 -10.47 -9.15 -48.85
N ILE A 675 -10.03 -7.90 -48.92
CA ILE A 675 -10.20 -7.04 -50.11
C ILE A 675 -8.83 -6.69 -50.67
N HIS A 676 -8.68 -6.86 -52.00
CA HIS A 676 -7.48 -6.40 -52.69
C HIS A 676 -7.58 -4.91 -52.98
N ILE A 677 -6.52 -4.17 -52.62
CA ILE A 677 -6.35 -2.77 -52.97
C ILE A 677 -5.11 -2.58 -53.85
N LYS A 678 -5.27 -1.96 -55.02
CA LYS A 678 -4.15 -1.73 -55.94
C LYS A 678 -3.16 -0.75 -55.32
N GLY A 679 -1.94 -1.22 -55.03
CA GLY A 679 -0.68 -0.55 -54.75
C GLY A 679 -0.63 0.97 -54.44
N GLN A 680 -1.36 1.46 -53.47
CA GLN A 680 -1.24 2.82 -52.91
C GLN A 680 -1.21 2.77 -51.37
N LEU A 681 -0.40 1.88 -50.81
CA LEU A 681 -0.22 1.82 -49.36
C LEU A 681 0.98 2.62 -48.88
#